data_bcd1f9c15a67311fdaac3482527f6818
#
_entry.id   bcd1f9c15a67311fdaac3482527f6818
#
_cell.length_a   1.000
_cell.length_b   1.000
_cell.length_c   1.000
_cell.angle_alpha   90.00
_cell.angle_beta   90.00
_cell.angle_gamma   90.00
#
_symmetry.space_group_name_H-M   'P 1'
#
loop_
_entity.id
_entity.type
_entity.pdbx_description
1 polymer ?
#
loop_
_entity_poly.entity_id
_entity_poly.type
_entity_poly.pdbx_seq_one_letter_code
_entity_poly.pdbx_strand_id
1 'polypeptide(L)'
;MTDFRTLVIFFSKTFVINKALELVKLNFFGFISSALYYHTAVFAADYNHNIIDYHQILTNGDSVTDSTVVSSGRLTLDNGARSNGINIESGGIMEVNKNATDESSIIHTGGIQYVDGFALNTTISGEQKISGLVEGTLIKGGYQSVYGSGQAINTTLSNSGVQYVSGIAKNTIIESGQQYIQSRGKASDTTINNGGIQNVEGGSVTNTIINDGGTQNVTGGSVTNTIINDGGTQNVTGGSVTDTTINHYGELYAHGGSVSNTVINGGHLDAANLSTVIKNTVVNNGGHFEVLNGNITDTTINNGSQSIRGNTLVSGTVINNGGRLAVFDNSVATDTTVTHGGAVYVYSGTVNNVDVSGQDAELYLEPARNNMKPVITGDITISDKGRIVLSYGADSSGADMTVSNDASLQLNNAGACTTNCLYTLNSLALSGGSVALYNTPPGASTGWNTLNLSSLSGNGDFYMHTEVASGKGDLLNITGNATGSFRLFVQDSGVSPTSDDSLLLVKTGGGDAVFTLGNKGGLVELGTWEYRLKENNSGSWLLSPDLRPAPQPDPLPQPDPAPQPDPAPQPDPVPQPDPAPQPAPAPQPDPLPQPELPAENIKRRISASTAAVLNMAAVQPLVFDAELESVRERLQARKMAGRDDPLWMTQYNTRNNVSTSAGAEFKQTLGGLIMGIDRLSQYEKSSGTLGAFFSYSHSNIGFSRGGEGYVDSYSFGVYAGLQHESGFYLDSIAKANLFDNNVKGRMNNGGAADGDYRTWGIGAHLESGIRLSNNNWSATPYMAFTGFTGSARKYALSNGMQADVDTTRMLRAEAGLGMDYRLILSNGGELQPWLKISARQELANNNQVTINNRDRFNNDLSGMRGVFQTGVHAKITDNLTGHLSAGYGDGAGVQSPWRATVGMSWSF
;
A
#
# COMPACT_ATOMS: atom_id res chain seq x y z
N MET A 1 -7.15 1.27 -28.98
CA MET A 1 -8.56 1.45 -29.36
C MET A 1 -8.80 2.93 -29.38
N THR A 2 -8.46 3.47 -30.48
CA THR A 2 -8.69 4.84 -30.97
C THR A 2 -10.14 4.96 -31.44
N ASP A 3 -10.60 6.19 -31.43
CA ASP A 3 -11.91 6.65 -31.92
C ASP A 3 -13.09 6.60 -30.91
N PHE A 4 -13.19 7.71 -30.18
CA PHE A 4 -14.48 8.30 -29.76
C PHE A 4 -14.27 9.72 -29.13
N ARG A 5 -13.56 10.62 -29.82
CA ARG A 5 -13.36 12.01 -29.33
C ARG A 5 -13.51 13.09 -30.43
N THR A 6 -14.40 12.87 -31.38
CA THR A 6 -14.58 13.89 -32.44
C THR A 6 -16.04 14.16 -32.81
N LEU A 7 -16.97 14.04 -31.83
CA LEU A 7 -18.38 14.33 -32.13
C LEU A 7 -19.13 15.18 -31.08
N VAL A 8 -18.44 15.98 -30.26
CA VAL A 8 -19.11 16.88 -29.28
C VAL A 8 -18.75 18.36 -29.44
N ILE A 9 -17.93 18.75 -30.41
CA ILE A 9 -17.51 20.16 -30.59
C ILE A 9 -18.25 20.88 -31.74
N PHE A 10 -19.22 20.26 -32.41
CA PHE A 10 -19.94 20.91 -33.52
C PHE A 10 -21.37 21.37 -33.22
N PHE A 11 -21.88 21.21 -32.00
CA PHE A 11 -23.25 21.63 -31.66
C PHE A 11 -23.40 22.85 -30.73
N SER A 12 -22.29 23.52 -30.33
CA SER A 12 -22.39 24.68 -29.44
C SER A 12 -22.16 26.05 -30.11
N LYS A 13 -21.84 26.12 -31.41
CA LYS A 13 -21.63 27.39 -32.13
C LYS A 13 -22.77 27.86 -33.02
N THR A 14 -23.82 27.06 -33.17
CA THR A 14 -24.95 27.44 -34.07
C THR A 14 -26.20 27.92 -33.29
N PHE A 15 -26.18 27.87 -31.95
CA PHE A 15 -27.36 28.32 -31.18
C PHE A 15 -27.27 29.74 -30.60
N VAL A 16 -26.13 30.40 -30.72
CA VAL A 16 -25.90 31.77 -30.21
C VAL A 16 -26.14 32.86 -31.30
N ILE A 17 -26.13 32.48 -32.58
CA ILE A 17 -26.31 33.44 -33.70
C ILE A 17 -27.77 33.67 -34.07
N ASN A 18 -28.70 32.78 -33.71
CA ASN A 18 -30.12 32.96 -34.07
C ASN A 18 -30.97 33.72 -33.04
N LYS A 19 -30.45 34.07 -31.86
CA LYS A 19 -31.19 34.92 -30.88
C LYS A 19 -30.87 36.40 -30.97
N ALA A 20 -29.81 36.78 -31.68
CA ALA A 20 -29.46 38.19 -31.90
C ALA A 20 -30.18 38.83 -33.10
N LEU A 21 -30.85 38.06 -33.97
CA LEU A 21 -31.54 38.61 -35.15
C LEU A 21 -33.05 38.80 -34.99
N GLU A 22 -33.66 38.33 -33.89
CA GLU A 22 -35.12 38.55 -33.65
C GLU A 22 -35.44 39.77 -32.78
N LEU A 23 -34.43 40.43 -32.16
CA LEU A 23 -34.64 41.61 -31.31
C LEU A 23 -34.48 42.94 -32.09
N VAL A 24 -34.15 42.88 -33.37
CA VAL A 24 -33.98 44.09 -34.21
C VAL A 24 -35.17 44.34 -35.16
N LYS A 25 -36.18 43.45 -35.17
CA LYS A 25 -37.34 43.59 -36.11
C LYS A 25 -38.68 44.06 -35.52
N LEU A 26 -38.69 44.53 -34.27
CA LEU A 26 -39.99 44.90 -33.66
C LEU A 26 -40.07 46.36 -33.17
N ASN A 27 -39.37 47.35 -33.79
CA ASN A 27 -39.60 48.75 -33.49
C ASN A 27 -39.48 49.64 -34.71
N PHE A 28 -40.04 49.22 -35.88
CA PHE A 28 -40.12 50.12 -37.02
C PHE A 28 -41.44 49.86 -37.77
N PHE A 29 -42.60 50.14 -37.16
CA PHE A 29 -43.84 50.46 -37.87
C PHE A 29 -44.87 50.91 -36.82
N GLY A 30 -45.06 52.18 -36.79
CA GLY A 30 -46.11 52.78 -36.03
C GLY A 30 -45.89 54.28 -35.83
N PHE A 31 -46.16 55.07 -36.86
CA PHE A 31 -46.76 56.40 -36.73
C PHE A 31 -46.74 57.13 -38.11
N ILE A 32 -47.73 56.78 -38.97
CA ILE A 32 -48.20 57.75 -39.97
C ILE A 32 -49.74 57.65 -39.90
N SER A 33 -50.36 58.50 -39.19
CA SER A 33 -51.65 59.08 -39.66
C SER A 33 -52.01 60.37 -38.87
N SER A 34 -52.11 61.41 -39.59
CA SER A 34 -52.94 62.55 -39.47
C SER A 34 -53.09 63.37 -38.17
N ALA A 35 -52.47 64.51 -38.17
CA ALA A 35 -53.21 65.75 -37.82
C ALA A 35 -52.50 66.97 -38.47
N LEU A 36 -53.08 67.52 -39.56
CA LEU A 36 -52.84 68.83 -39.99
C LEU A 36 -53.33 69.79 -38.90
N TYR A 37 -52.44 70.44 -38.15
CA TYR A 37 -52.66 71.68 -37.43
C TYR A 37 -51.61 72.63 -37.86
N TYR A 38 -52.06 73.79 -38.30
CA TYR A 38 -51.20 74.98 -38.56
C TYR A 38 -50.31 75.25 -37.34
N HIS A 39 -49.03 74.93 -37.46
CA HIS A 39 -48.00 75.54 -36.63
C HIS A 39 -47.13 76.41 -37.53
N THR A 40 -47.06 77.65 -37.17
CA THR A 40 -46.03 78.57 -37.64
C THR A 40 -44.71 77.84 -37.60
N ALA A 41 -44.10 77.69 -38.75
CA ALA A 41 -42.73 77.16 -38.84
C ALA A 41 -41.85 78.07 -38.01
N VAL A 42 -41.58 77.67 -36.81
CA VAL A 42 -40.41 78.17 -36.05
C VAL A 42 -39.24 77.49 -36.74
N PHE A 43 -38.50 78.27 -37.54
CA PHE A 43 -37.22 77.81 -38.08
C PHE A 43 -36.30 77.50 -36.88
N ALA A 44 -35.77 76.25 -36.74
CA ALA A 44 -34.78 75.89 -35.76
C ALA A 44 -33.53 76.79 -35.97
N ALA A 45 -33.09 77.48 -34.97
CA ALA A 45 -31.90 78.27 -35.00
C ALA A 45 -30.65 77.39 -34.83
N ASP A 46 -29.66 77.54 -35.74
CA ASP A 46 -28.38 76.83 -35.64
C ASP A 46 -27.30 77.83 -35.15
N TYR A 47 -26.72 77.48 -33.96
CA TYR A 47 -25.66 78.26 -33.34
C TYR A 47 -24.35 77.50 -33.48
N ASN A 48 -23.40 78.10 -34.21
CA ASN A 48 -22.11 77.42 -34.46
C ASN A 48 -20.93 78.32 -34.02
N HIS A 49 -19.96 77.69 -33.29
CA HIS A 49 -18.69 78.34 -32.89
C HIS A 49 -18.88 79.53 -31.97
N ASN A 50 -19.88 79.58 -31.12
CA ASN A 50 -20.19 80.75 -30.26
C ASN A 50 -19.46 80.60 -28.90
N ILE A 51 -19.10 81.77 -28.35
CA ILE A 51 -18.72 81.89 -26.94
C ILE A 51 -19.97 82.28 -26.16
N ILE A 52 -20.40 81.40 -25.21
CA ILE A 52 -21.59 81.59 -24.38
C ILE A 52 -21.13 82.10 -23.01
N ASP A 53 -21.24 83.39 -22.73
CA ASP A 53 -20.88 84.13 -21.50
C ASP A 53 -22.12 84.64 -20.75
N TYR A 54 -23.33 84.30 -21.21
CA TYR A 54 -24.64 84.64 -20.66
C TYR A 54 -25.54 83.42 -20.58
N HIS A 55 -26.80 83.57 -20.10
CA HIS A 55 -27.78 82.47 -20.08
C HIS A 55 -28.45 82.33 -21.43
N GLN A 56 -28.09 81.32 -22.24
CA GLN A 56 -28.71 81.00 -23.51
C GLN A 56 -29.66 79.78 -23.33
N ILE A 57 -30.91 79.86 -23.80
CA ILE A 57 -31.92 78.83 -23.80
C ILE A 57 -32.26 78.47 -25.24
N LEU A 58 -32.14 77.15 -25.58
CA LEU A 58 -32.52 76.59 -26.87
C LEU A 58 -33.75 75.73 -26.70
N THR A 59 -34.71 75.82 -27.66
CA THR A 59 -35.99 75.01 -27.57
C THR A 59 -36.43 74.60 -28.97
N ASN A 60 -37.42 73.66 -29.05
CA ASN A 60 -38.16 73.27 -30.24
C ASN A 60 -37.34 72.95 -31.51
N GLY A 61 -36.24 72.30 -31.36
CA GLY A 61 -35.40 71.86 -32.47
C GLY A 61 -34.25 72.76 -32.85
N ASP A 62 -33.97 73.78 -32.03
CA ASP A 62 -32.75 74.60 -32.14
C ASP A 62 -31.52 73.72 -31.98
N SER A 63 -30.43 74.04 -32.66
CA SER A 63 -29.15 73.36 -32.53
C SER A 63 -28.00 74.33 -32.20
N VAL A 64 -27.02 73.79 -31.44
CA VAL A 64 -25.75 74.52 -31.18
C VAL A 64 -24.59 73.53 -31.38
N THR A 65 -23.61 73.96 -32.14
CA THR A 65 -22.44 73.14 -32.43
C THR A 65 -21.12 73.87 -32.15
N ASP A 66 -20.08 73.11 -31.80
CA ASP A 66 -18.71 73.56 -31.63
C ASP A 66 -18.58 74.88 -30.83
N SER A 67 -19.41 75.06 -29.80
CA SER A 67 -19.49 76.31 -29.02
C SER A 67 -18.88 76.12 -27.64
N THR A 68 -18.48 77.20 -26.99
CA THR A 68 -17.83 77.24 -25.69
C THR A 68 -18.66 77.93 -24.64
N VAL A 69 -19.02 77.32 -23.57
CA VAL A 69 -19.67 77.92 -22.39
C VAL A 69 -18.58 78.27 -21.38
N VAL A 70 -18.32 79.63 -21.27
CA VAL A 70 -17.29 80.18 -20.44
C VAL A 70 -17.78 80.47 -19.00
N SER A 71 -16.90 80.98 -18.15
CA SER A 71 -17.24 81.36 -16.76
C SER A 71 -18.40 82.39 -16.78
N SER A 72 -19.43 82.20 -15.95
CA SER A 72 -20.73 82.89 -15.93
C SER A 72 -21.70 82.55 -17.05
N GLY A 73 -21.31 81.78 -18.07
CA GLY A 73 -22.18 81.30 -19.15
C GLY A 73 -23.06 80.14 -18.68
N ARG A 74 -24.32 80.13 -19.20
CA ARG A 74 -25.22 79.00 -18.98
C ARG A 74 -25.93 78.66 -20.29
N LEU A 75 -25.78 77.43 -20.74
CA LEU A 75 -26.50 76.85 -21.86
C LEU A 75 -27.60 75.93 -21.38
N THR A 76 -28.85 76.24 -21.69
CA THR A 76 -29.98 75.38 -21.37
C THR A 76 -30.60 74.85 -22.66
N LEU A 77 -30.60 73.56 -22.83
CA LEU A 77 -31.31 72.85 -23.91
C LEU A 77 -32.65 72.35 -23.36
N ASP A 78 -33.73 72.90 -23.97
CA ASP A 78 -35.11 72.51 -23.63
C ASP A 78 -35.76 71.76 -24.79
N ASN A 79 -36.79 71.08 -24.51
CA ASN A 79 -37.70 70.26 -25.30
C ASN A 79 -37.38 70.22 -26.83
N GLY A 80 -36.58 69.17 -27.21
CA GLY A 80 -36.18 68.91 -28.61
C GLY A 80 -34.96 69.67 -29.10
N ALA A 81 -34.33 70.52 -28.30
CA ALA A 81 -33.06 71.21 -28.64
C ALA A 81 -31.90 70.17 -28.67
N ARG A 82 -30.91 70.50 -29.49
CA ARG A 82 -29.73 69.66 -29.67
C ARG A 82 -28.42 70.45 -29.57
N SER A 83 -27.41 69.78 -29.03
CA SER A 83 -26.04 70.29 -29.04
C SER A 83 -25.05 69.24 -29.52
N ASN A 84 -23.95 69.67 -30.12
CA ASN A 84 -22.83 68.81 -30.48
C ASN A 84 -21.50 69.55 -30.32
N GLY A 85 -20.48 68.87 -29.68
CA GLY A 85 -19.15 69.45 -29.55
C GLY A 85 -19.03 70.69 -28.64
N ILE A 86 -19.80 70.75 -27.56
CA ILE A 86 -19.77 71.87 -26.60
C ILE A 86 -18.62 71.76 -25.65
N ASN A 87 -17.79 72.80 -25.55
CA ASN A 87 -16.77 72.95 -24.52
C ASN A 87 -17.34 73.63 -23.30
N ILE A 88 -17.37 73.04 -22.14
CA ILE A 88 -17.83 73.65 -20.87
C ILE A 88 -16.62 73.97 -20.03
N GLU A 89 -16.22 75.27 -20.05
CA GLU A 89 -15.05 75.75 -19.33
C GLU A 89 -15.32 75.97 -17.85
N SER A 90 -14.29 76.22 -17.05
CA SER A 90 -14.40 76.53 -15.64
C SER A 90 -15.42 77.58 -15.30
N GLY A 91 -16.41 77.32 -14.47
CA GLY A 91 -17.53 78.17 -14.12
C GLY A 91 -18.68 78.18 -15.13
N GLY A 92 -18.55 77.56 -16.31
CA GLY A 92 -19.62 77.36 -17.30
C GLY A 92 -20.58 76.28 -16.85
N ILE A 93 -21.88 76.44 -17.15
CA ILE A 93 -22.97 75.52 -16.82
C ILE A 93 -23.74 75.16 -18.08
N MET A 94 -23.94 73.87 -18.28
CA MET A 94 -24.85 73.35 -19.32
C MET A 94 -25.96 72.56 -18.72
N GLU A 95 -27.19 72.72 -19.18
CA GLU A 95 -28.38 71.98 -18.77
C GLU A 95 -29.00 71.28 -19.97
N VAL A 96 -29.14 69.97 -19.94
CA VAL A 96 -29.82 69.16 -20.96
C VAL A 96 -31.14 68.68 -20.35
N ASN A 97 -32.20 69.43 -20.57
CA ASN A 97 -33.52 69.15 -20.01
C ASN A 97 -34.22 67.99 -20.74
N LYS A 98 -35.37 67.52 -20.22
CA LYS A 98 -36.11 66.42 -20.83
C LYS A 98 -36.40 66.61 -22.30
N ASN A 99 -36.22 65.56 -23.08
CA ASN A 99 -36.33 65.51 -24.55
C ASN A 99 -35.27 66.30 -25.29
N ALA A 100 -34.32 66.97 -24.63
CA ALA A 100 -33.14 67.58 -25.29
C ALA A 100 -32.03 66.56 -25.43
N THR A 101 -31.15 66.75 -26.42
CA THR A 101 -30.01 65.87 -26.70
C THR A 101 -28.71 66.68 -26.79
N ASP A 102 -27.69 66.22 -26.12
CA ASP A 102 -26.31 66.67 -26.24
C ASP A 102 -25.42 65.52 -26.80
N GLU A 103 -24.48 65.90 -27.68
CA GLU A 103 -23.52 65.02 -28.27
C GLU A 103 -22.10 65.55 -28.21
N SER A 104 -21.12 64.65 -27.84
CA SER A 104 -19.68 64.96 -27.95
C SER A 104 -19.19 66.17 -27.15
N SER A 105 -19.87 66.57 -26.08
CA SER A 105 -19.44 67.69 -25.23
C SER A 105 -18.23 67.36 -24.38
N ILE A 106 -17.40 68.42 -24.12
CA ILE A 106 -16.21 68.32 -23.25
C ILE A 106 -16.43 69.19 -22.03
N ILE A 107 -16.44 68.61 -20.84
CA ILE A 107 -16.57 69.33 -19.58
C ILE A 107 -15.17 69.51 -19.00
N HIS A 108 -14.63 70.70 -19.06
CA HIS A 108 -13.32 71.01 -18.48
C HIS A 108 -13.37 71.16 -16.97
N THR A 109 -12.23 71.07 -16.27
CA THR A 109 -12.14 71.24 -14.83
C THR A 109 -12.87 72.53 -14.36
N GLY A 110 -13.86 72.38 -13.47
CA GLY A 110 -14.70 73.43 -12.95
C GLY A 110 -15.92 73.74 -13.79
N GLY A 111 -16.11 73.14 -14.98
CA GLY A 111 -17.36 73.15 -15.76
C GLY A 111 -18.35 72.17 -15.24
N ILE A 112 -19.68 72.44 -15.37
CA ILE A 112 -20.76 71.59 -14.86
C ILE A 112 -21.79 71.35 -15.95
N GLN A 113 -22.16 70.02 -16.13
CA GLN A 113 -23.28 69.62 -16.96
C GLN A 113 -24.38 68.95 -16.13
N TYR A 114 -25.62 69.41 -16.27
CA TYR A 114 -26.79 68.68 -15.71
C TYR A 114 -27.55 68.02 -16.86
N VAL A 115 -27.88 66.73 -16.70
CA VAL A 115 -28.53 65.94 -17.73
C VAL A 115 -29.83 65.32 -17.18
N ASP A 116 -30.96 65.95 -17.54
CA ASP A 116 -32.31 65.37 -17.33
C ASP A 116 -32.85 64.73 -18.60
N GLY A 117 -32.25 65.05 -19.77
CA GLY A 117 -32.52 64.51 -21.09
C GLY A 117 -31.55 63.41 -21.48
N PHE A 118 -30.93 63.55 -22.67
CA PHE A 118 -29.97 62.55 -23.18
C PHE A 118 -28.64 63.21 -23.53
N ALA A 119 -27.54 62.63 -23.07
CA ALA A 119 -26.19 63.07 -23.49
C ALA A 119 -25.40 61.87 -24.03
N LEU A 120 -24.66 62.07 -25.14
CA LEU A 120 -23.91 60.99 -25.82
C LEU A 120 -22.42 61.39 -25.93
N ASN A 121 -21.50 60.48 -25.76
CA ASN A 121 -20.05 60.68 -25.98
C ASN A 121 -19.41 61.82 -25.23
N THR A 122 -19.84 62.14 -24.01
CA THR A 122 -19.32 63.28 -23.23
C THR A 122 -17.94 62.95 -22.65
N THR A 123 -16.98 63.87 -22.74
CA THR A 123 -15.69 63.76 -22.02
C THR A 123 -15.71 64.68 -20.79
N ILE A 124 -15.40 64.13 -19.61
CA ILE A 124 -15.54 64.81 -18.32
C ILE A 124 -14.19 64.97 -17.63
N SER A 125 -13.69 66.19 -17.50
CA SER A 125 -12.67 66.60 -16.53
C SER A 125 -13.25 67.44 -15.40
N GLY A 126 -14.49 67.96 -15.58
CA GLY A 126 -15.28 68.74 -14.62
C GLY A 126 -16.33 67.81 -13.88
N GLU A 127 -17.60 68.30 -13.85
CA GLU A 127 -18.68 67.63 -13.16
C GLU A 127 -19.88 67.40 -14.08
N GLN A 128 -20.42 66.14 -14.11
CA GLN A 128 -21.68 65.83 -14.78
C GLN A 128 -22.69 65.25 -13.76
N LYS A 129 -23.88 65.79 -13.77
CA LYS A 129 -24.99 65.34 -12.85
C LYS A 129 -26.15 64.80 -13.68
N ILE A 130 -26.56 63.56 -13.42
CA ILE A 130 -27.46 62.81 -14.30
C ILE A 130 -28.71 62.43 -13.55
N SER A 131 -29.86 62.89 -14.03
CA SER A 131 -31.20 62.41 -13.70
C SER A 131 -31.89 61.78 -14.91
N GLY A 132 -31.34 61.98 -16.13
CA GLY A 132 -31.76 61.40 -17.39
C GLY A 132 -30.88 60.25 -17.83
N LEU A 133 -30.54 60.15 -19.11
CA LEU A 133 -29.75 59.10 -19.72
C LEU A 133 -28.44 59.62 -20.31
N VAL A 134 -27.33 59.02 -19.99
CA VAL A 134 -26.06 59.27 -20.69
C VAL A 134 -25.47 58.01 -21.25
N GLU A 135 -24.83 58.10 -22.41
CA GLU A 135 -24.17 56.99 -23.07
C GLU A 135 -22.82 57.41 -23.64
N GLY A 136 -21.85 56.44 -23.59
CA GLY A 136 -20.51 56.65 -24.17
C GLY A 136 -19.65 57.69 -23.43
N THR A 137 -19.87 57.89 -22.13
CA THR A 137 -19.13 58.90 -21.35
C THR A 137 -17.70 58.46 -21.05
N LEU A 138 -16.74 59.36 -21.25
CA LEU A 138 -15.35 59.21 -20.81
C LEU A 138 -15.08 60.17 -19.63
N ILE A 139 -14.91 59.62 -18.42
CA ILE A 139 -14.55 60.44 -17.24
C ILE A 139 -13.02 60.46 -17.12
N LYS A 140 -12.41 61.61 -17.39
CA LYS A 140 -10.97 61.78 -17.41
C LYS A 140 -10.49 62.71 -16.30
N GLY A 141 -10.47 62.22 -15.05
CA GLY A 141 -10.15 63.01 -13.86
C GLY A 141 -11.27 63.86 -13.31
N GLY A 142 -12.49 63.81 -13.90
CA GLY A 142 -13.67 64.52 -13.42
C GLY A 142 -14.61 63.66 -12.59
N TYR A 143 -15.82 64.21 -12.35
CA TYR A 143 -16.87 63.60 -11.54
C TYR A 143 -18.15 63.38 -12.32
N GLN A 144 -18.74 62.20 -12.20
CA GLN A 144 -20.09 61.92 -12.70
C GLN A 144 -20.97 61.43 -11.55
N SER A 145 -22.12 62.10 -11.35
CA SER A 145 -23.11 61.73 -10.33
C SER A 145 -24.38 61.23 -10.98
N VAL A 146 -24.69 59.99 -10.86
CA VAL A 146 -25.90 59.31 -11.37
C VAL A 146 -26.94 59.21 -10.25
N TYR A 147 -27.93 60.10 -10.27
CA TYR A 147 -29.00 60.15 -9.27
C TYR A 147 -30.06 59.06 -9.46
N GLY A 148 -30.97 58.88 -8.53
CA GLY A 148 -31.87 57.71 -8.51
C GLY A 148 -32.71 57.43 -9.75
N SER A 149 -33.03 58.48 -10.56
CA SER A 149 -33.69 58.37 -11.87
C SER A 149 -32.74 58.27 -13.05
N GLY A 150 -31.47 58.61 -12.84
CA GLY A 150 -30.44 58.71 -13.90
C GLY A 150 -29.89 57.32 -14.31
N GLN A 151 -29.48 57.26 -15.57
CA GLN A 151 -28.84 56.09 -16.15
C GLN A 151 -27.55 56.51 -16.89
N ALA A 152 -26.45 55.82 -16.60
CA ALA A 152 -25.19 55.96 -17.32
C ALA A 152 -24.84 54.64 -17.99
N ILE A 153 -24.65 54.62 -19.28
CA ILE A 153 -24.37 53.43 -20.10
C ILE A 153 -23.05 53.61 -20.82
N ASN A 154 -22.24 52.56 -20.91
CA ASN A 154 -20.96 52.59 -21.65
C ASN A 154 -20.02 53.71 -21.11
N THR A 155 -19.82 53.77 -19.78
CA THR A 155 -18.93 54.79 -19.15
C THR A 155 -17.54 54.21 -18.98
N THR A 156 -16.50 54.99 -19.35
CA THR A 156 -15.10 54.68 -19.07
C THR A 156 -14.54 55.68 -18.07
N LEU A 157 -13.95 55.16 -16.98
CA LEU A 157 -13.26 55.97 -15.96
C LEU A 157 -11.75 55.85 -16.14
N SER A 158 -11.05 56.95 -16.33
CA SER A 158 -9.61 57.00 -16.46
C SER A 158 -9.02 58.21 -15.71
N ASN A 159 -7.70 58.26 -15.53
CA ASN A 159 -6.97 59.32 -14.89
C ASN A 159 -7.60 59.80 -13.54
N SER A 160 -7.95 58.87 -12.67
CA SER A 160 -8.62 59.13 -11.40
C SER A 160 -10.04 59.70 -11.50
N GLY A 161 -10.73 59.54 -12.63
CA GLY A 161 -12.14 59.88 -12.77
C GLY A 161 -13.03 59.17 -11.77
N VAL A 162 -14.10 59.86 -11.30
CA VAL A 162 -14.97 59.28 -10.26
C VAL A 162 -16.43 59.25 -10.72
N GLN A 163 -17.10 58.15 -10.52
CA GLN A 163 -18.54 57.98 -10.75
C GLN A 163 -19.25 57.62 -9.47
N TYR A 164 -20.24 58.45 -9.07
CA TYR A 164 -21.13 58.12 -7.95
C TYR A 164 -22.48 57.62 -8.49
N VAL A 165 -22.88 56.42 -8.06
CA VAL A 165 -24.08 55.78 -8.58
C VAL A 165 -25.12 55.60 -7.48
N SER A 166 -26.15 56.43 -7.48
CA SER A 166 -27.41 56.25 -6.76
C SER A 166 -28.57 55.81 -7.69
N GLY A 167 -28.38 55.90 -9.03
CA GLY A 167 -29.25 55.44 -10.10
C GLY A 167 -28.75 54.12 -10.71
N ILE A 168 -28.65 54.10 -12.05
CA ILE A 168 -28.22 52.89 -12.81
C ILE A 168 -26.94 53.21 -13.61
N ALA A 169 -25.93 52.40 -13.42
CA ALA A 169 -24.73 52.37 -14.28
C ALA A 169 -24.65 51.01 -14.98
N LYS A 170 -24.40 51.02 -16.30
CA LYS A 170 -24.31 49.80 -17.08
C LYS A 170 -23.12 49.83 -18.03
N ASN A 171 -22.43 48.72 -18.22
CA ASN A 171 -21.24 48.57 -19.04
C ASN A 171 -20.16 49.60 -18.68
N THR A 172 -19.77 49.70 -17.41
CA THR A 172 -18.73 50.58 -16.93
C THR A 172 -17.34 49.95 -17.03
N ILE A 173 -16.38 50.65 -17.62
CA ILE A 173 -14.97 50.26 -17.64
C ILE A 173 -14.21 51.20 -16.70
N ILE A 174 -13.57 50.64 -15.69
CA ILE A 174 -12.76 51.41 -14.72
C ILE A 174 -11.29 51.07 -15.00
N GLU A 175 -10.59 51.97 -15.73
CA GLU A 175 -9.16 51.75 -16.09
C GLU A 175 -8.20 52.17 -14.97
N SER A 176 -8.45 53.37 -14.40
CA SER A 176 -7.65 53.96 -13.31
C SER A 176 -8.46 55.01 -12.52
N GLY A 177 -9.75 54.80 -12.41
CA GLY A 177 -10.70 55.65 -11.68
C GLY A 177 -11.40 54.91 -10.55
N GLN A 178 -12.47 55.57 -10.01
CA GLN A 178 -13.25 55.01 -8.92
C GLN A 178 -14.76 55.08 -9.19
N GLN A 179 -15.47 54.03 -8.98
CA GLN A 179 -16.93 53.96 -9.02
C GLN A 179 -17.47 53.65 -7.62
N TYR A 180 -18.36 54.48 -7.12
CA TYR A 180 -19.03 54.33 -5.83
C TYR A 180 -20.49 53.97 -6.03
N ILE A 181 -20.88 52.77 -5.57
CA ILE A 181 -22.27 52.31 -5.62
C ILE A 181 -22.91 52.57 -4.27
N GLN A 182 -23.73 53.61 -4.22
CA GLN A 182 -24.39 54.08 -3.03
C GLN A 182 -25.72 53.33 -2.75
N SER A 183 -26.37 53.61 -1.64
CA SER A 183 -27.70 53.08 -1.33
C SER A 183 -28.67 53.27 -2.51
N ARG A 184 -29.36 52.21 -2.91
CA ARG A 184 -30.25 52.10 -4.09
C ARG A 184 -29.57 52.15 -5.45
N GLY A 185 -28.31 52.47 -5.55
CA GLY A 185 -27.54 52.42 -6.81
C GLY A 185 -27.52 50.99 -7.38
N LYS A 186 -27.52 50.91 -8.72
CA LYS A 186 -27.39 49.64 -9.44
C LYS A 186 -26.27 49.73 -10.45
N ALA A 187 -25.29 48.84 -10.36
CA ALA A 187 -24.27 48.71 -11.38
C ALA A 187 -24.34 47.32 -12.02
N SER A 188 -24.22 47.24 -13.33
CA SER A 188 -24.11 45.96 -14.02
C SER A 188 -23.06 46.00 -15.11
N ASP A 189 -22.47 44.83 -15.37
CA ASP A 189 -21.52 44.63 -16.46
C ASP A 189 -20.28 45.58 -16.31
N THR A 190 -19.70 45.62 -15.11
CA THR A 190 -18.53 46.48 -14.80
C THR A 190 -17.22 45.68 -15.01
N THR A 191 -16.29 46.28 -15.74
CA THR A 191 -14.92 45.78 -15.86
C THR A 191 -13.95 46.67 -15.12
N ILE A 192 -13.19 46.12 -14.18
CA ILE A 192 -12.22 46.85 -13.36
C ILE A 192 -10.82 46.39 -13.77
N ASN A 193 -10.07 47.32 -14.38
CA ASN A 193 -8.71 47.09 -14.84
C ASN A 193 -7.68 47.65 -13.86
N ASN A 194 -6.41 47.60 -14.21
CA ASN A 194 -5.29 48.00 -13.36
C ASN A 194 -5.42 49.44 -12.84
N GLY A 195 -5.45 49.59 -11.53
CA GLY A 195 -5.64 50.85 -10.83
C GLY A 195 -7.09 51.30 -10.71
N GLY A 196 -8.05 50.56 -11.28
CA GLY A 196 -9.48 50.80 -11.13
C GLY A 196 -10.01 50.32 -9.78
N ILE A 197 -10.96 51.02 -9.20
CA ILE A 197 -11.59 50.68 -7.93
C ILE A 197 -13.12 50.80 -8.04
N GLN A 198 -13.84 49.76 -7.66
CA GLN A 198 -15.28 49.83 -7.43
C GLN A 198 -15.58 49.71 -5.95
N ASN A 199 -16.21 50.71 -5.35
CA ASN A 199 -16.60 50.73 -3.95
C ASN A 199 -18.11 50.47 -3.83
N VAL A 200 -18.52 49.37 -3.23
CA VAL A 200 -19.93 49.02 -3.01
C VAL A 200 -20.28 49.31 -1.56
N GLU A 201 -20.84 50.49 -1.29
CA GLU A 201 -21.23 50.93 0.04
C GLU A 201 -22.69 50.54 0.40
N GLY A 202 -23.50 50.29 -0.64
CA GLY A 202 -24.88 49.83 -0.57
C GLY A 202 -25.36 49.47 -1.97
N GLY A 203 -26.64 49.36 -2.19
CA GLY A 203 -27.17 49.07 -3.55
C GLY A 203 -26.87 47.65 -4.06
N SER A 204 -26.83 47.45 -5.37
CA SER A 204 -26.67 46.16 -6.00
C SER A 204 -25.73 46.24 -7.20
N VAL A 205 -24.82 45.26 -7.28
CA VAL A 205 -23.86 45.11 -8.35
C VAL A 205 -23.98 43.73 -8.95
N THR A 206 -23.97 43.64 -10.29
CA THR A 206 -24.03 42.36 -11.01
C THR A 206 -23.00 42.31 -12.14
N ASN A 207 -22.48 41.08 -12.43
CA ASN A 207 -21.59 40.85 -13.56
C ASN A 207 -20.32 41.73 -13.52
N THR A 208 -19.52 41.65 -12.44
CA THR A 208 -18.26 42.38 -12.36
C THR A 208 -17.11 41.49 -12.80
N ILE A 209 -16.22 42.03 -13.64
CA ILE A 209 -14.94 41.38 -13.97
C ILE A 209 -13.82 42.26 -13.37
N ILE A 210 -13.01 41.63 -12.52
CA ILE A 210 -11.86 42.28 -11.89
C ILE A 210 -10.60 41.70 -12.51
N ASN A 211 -9.87 42.49 -13.24
CA ASN A 211 -8.63 42.14 -13.91
C ASN A 211 -7.40 42.53 -13.06
N ASP A 212 -6.21 42.21 -13.54
CA ASP A 212 -4.94 42.50 -12.88
C ASP A 212 -4.88 43.96 -12.37
N GLY A 213 -4.54 44.10 -11.07
CA GLY A 213 -4.47 45.38 -10.37
C GLY A 213 -5.81 46.10 -10.15
N GLY A 214 -6.94 45.54 -10.57
CA GLY A 214 -8.28 45.99 -10.27
C GLY A 214 -8.75 45.60 -8.86
N THR A 215 -9.54 46.46 -8.23
CA THR A 215 -10.05 46.22 -6.86
C THR A 215 -11.54 46.48 -6.76
N GLN A 216 -12.28 45.56 -6.14
CA GLN A 216 -13.67 45.77 -5.71
C GLN A 216 -13.75 45.71 -4.20
N ASN A 217 -14.23 46.77 -3.54
CA ASN A 217 -14.44 46.86 -2.10
C ASN A 217 -15.93 46.76 -1.80
N VAL A 218 -16.36 45.78 -0.99
CA VAL A 218 -17.75 45.58 -0.60
C VAL A 218 -17.88 45.83 0.90
N THR A 219 -18.43 46.99 1.27
CA THR A 219 -18.70 47.33 2.68
C THR A 219 -20.18 47.18 3.04
N GLY A 220 -21.05 47.10 2.03
CA GLY A 220 -22.50 46.91 2.16
C GLY A 220 -23.15 46.54 0.83
N GLY A 221 -24.48 46.38 0.84
CA GLY A 221 -25.25 46.05 -0.35
C GLY A 221 -25.12 44.60 -0.81
N SER A 222 -25.33 44.35 -2.09
CA SER A 222 -25.33 43.01 -2.70
C SER A 222 -24.52 42.99 -3.98
N VAL A 223 -23.60 42.07 -4.09
CA VAL A 223 -22.77 41.77 -5.25
C VAL A 223 -23.04 40.38 -5.76
N THR A 224 -23.27 40.23 -7.04
CA THR A 224 -23.57 38.89 -7.63
C THR A 224 -22.83 38.72 -8.94
N ASN A 225 -22.34 37.49 -9.20
CA ASN A 225 -21.66 37.11 -10.42
C ASN A 225 -20.38 37.95 -10.67
N THR A 226 -19.40 37.79 -9.78
CA THR A 226 -18.08 38.44 -9.93
C THR A 226 -17.07 37.41 -10.43
N ILE A 227 -16.25 37.82 -11.41
CA ILE A 227 -15.10 37.07 -11.89
C ILE A 227 -13.84 37.84 -11.48
N ILE A 228 -12.99 37.22 -10.68
CA ILE A 228 -11.71 37.75 -10.25
C ILE A 228 -10.61 37.03 -11.04
N ASN A 229 -9.99 37.75 -11.94
CA ASN A 229 -8.89 37.22 -12.75
C ASN A 229 -7.53 37.41 -12.07
N ASP A 230 -6.48 36.94 -12.71
CA ASP A 230 -5.09 37.05 -12.25
C ASP A 230 -4.77 38.47 -11.78
N GLY A 231 -4.26 38.60 -10.54
CA GLY A 231 -3.93 39.88 -9.90
C GLY A 231 -5.12 40.77 -9.49
N GLY A 232 -6.36 40.36 -9.76
CA GLY A 232 -7.57 41.05 -9.31
C GLY A 232 -7.87 40.78 -7.85
N THR A 233 -8.46 41.80 -7.16
CA THR A 233 -8.75 41.67 -5.72
C THR A 233 -10.20 42.08 -5.40
N GLN A 234 -10.92 41.25 -4.61
CA GLN A 234 -12.21 41.61 -4.02
C GLN A 234 -12.10 41.61 -2.48
N ASN A 235 -12.39 42.74 -1.85
CA ASN A 235 -12.40 42.90 -0.38
C ASN A 235 -13.84 42.98 0.13
N VAL A 236 -14.24 42.10 1.02
CA VAL A 236 -15.59 42.03 1.60
C VAL A 236 -15.49 42.25 3.08
N THR A 237 -15.96 43.39 3.56
CA THR A 237 -16.03 43.72 5.00
C THR A 237 -17.47 43.83 5.51
N GLY A 238 -18.45 43.74 4.60
CA GLY A 238 -19.88 43.75 4.90
C GLY A 238 -20.71 43.40 3.67
N GLY A 239 -22.03 43.45 3.81
CA GLY A 239 -22.94 43.10 2.69
C GLY A 239 -23.00 41.63 2.35
N SER A 240 -23.42 41.32 1.13
CA SER A 240 -23.59 39.97 0.61
C SER A 240 -22.95 39.83 -0.77
N VAL A 241 -22.09 38.83 -0.92
CA VAL A 241 -21.42 38.47 -2.17
C VAL A 241 -21.85 37.05 -2.55
N THR A 242 -22.29 36.88 -3.80
CA THR A 242 -22.75 35.57 -4.29
C THR A 242 -22.21 35.31 -5.69
N ASP A 243 -22.06 34.02 -6.04
CA ASP A 243 -21.68 33.58 -7.38
C ASP A 243 -20.32 34.18 -7.84
N THR A 244 -19.29 34.08 -6.99
CA THR A 244 -17.95 34.59 -7.31
C THR A 244 -17.07 33.49 -7.86
N THR A 245 -16.38 33.73 -8.96
CA THR A 245 -15.33 32.86 -9.50
C THR A 245 -13.97 33.53 -9.31
N ILE A 246 -13.06 32.85 -8.62
CA ILE A 246 -11.69 33.29 -8.35
C ILE A 246 -10.76 32.47 -9.23
N ASN A 247 -10.22 33.05 -10.27
CA ASN A 247 -9.30 32.42 -11.19
C ASN A 247 -7.86 32.41 -10.61
N HIS A 248 -6.95 31.80 -11.34
CA HIS A 248 -5.55 31.70 -10.95
C HIS A 248 -4.97 33.07 -10.51
N TYR A 249 -4.33 33.11 -9.35
CA TYR A 249 -3.82 34.33 -8.68
C TYR A 249 -4.84 35.46 -8.40
N GLY A 250 -6.13 35.25 -8.62
CA GLY A 250 -7.15 36.16 -8.13
C GLY A 250 -7.32 36.00 -6.60
N GLU A 251 -7.69 37.10 -5.92
CA GLU A 251 -7.78 37.15 -4.46
C GLU A 251 -9.14 37.67 -3.99
N LEU A 252 -9.75 36.91 -3.02
CA LEU A 252 -10.92 37.40 -2.30
C LEU A 252 -10.61 37.44 -0.80
N TYR A 253 -10.75 38.56 -0.15
CA TYR A 253 -10.61 38.75 1.27
C TYR A 253 -11.98 38.96 1.91
N ALA A 254 -12.45 37.96 2.69
CA ALA A 254 -13.74 38.00 3.37
C ALA A 254 -13.54 38.23 4.88
N HIS A 255 -13.51 39.52 5.27
CA HIS A 255 -13.29 39.93 6.66
C HIS A 255 -14.57 40.42 7.32
N GLY A 256 -15.74 40.04 6.80
CA GLY A 256 -17.08 40.34 7.30
C GLY A 256 -18.12 40.03 6.22
N GLY A 257 -19.41 40.23 6.56
CA GLY A 257 -20.49 39.97 5.62
C GLY A 257 -20.75 38.49 5.32
N SER A 258 -21.41 38.25 4.19
CA SER A 258 -21.76 36.89 3.72
C SER A 258 -21.21 36.65 2.33
N VAL A 259 -20.53 35.53 2.14
CA VAL A 259 -20.01 35.07 0.86
C VAL A 259 -20.60 33.70 0.55
N SER A 260 -21.16 33.51 -0.64
CA SER A 260 -21.74 32.22 -1.01
C SER A 260 -21.56 31.86 -2.47
N ASN A 261 -21.64 30.59 -2.81
CA ASN A 261 -21.48 30.04 -4.15
C ASN A 261 -20.16 30.48 -4.78
N THR A 262 -19.04 30.34 -4.07
CA THR A 262 -17.73 30.74 -4.56
C THR A 262 -17.02 29.56 -5.22
N VAL A 263 -16.45 29.76 -6.40
CA VAL A 263 -15.62 28.80 -7.10
C VAL A 263 -14.18 29.32 -7.16
N ILE A 264 -13.24 28.62 -6.57
CA ILE A 264 -11.81 28.95 -6.55
C ILE A 264 -11.06 28.05 -7.53
N ASN A 265 -10.62 28.58 -8.64
CA ASN A 265 -9.89 27.88 -9.69
C ASN A 265 -8.41 28.30 -9.70
N GLY A 266 -7.64 27.89 -8.73
CA GLY A 266 -6.23 28.23 -8.58
C GLY A 266 -5.96 29.61 -7.95
N GLY A 267 -7.00 30.31 -7.51
CA GLY A 267 -6.91 31.58 -6.77
C GLY A 267 -6.92 31.38 -5.25
N HIS A 268 -7.08 32.49 -4.53
CA HIS A 268 -7.04 32.51 -3.07
C HIS A 268 -8.30 33.14 -2.47
N LEU A 269 -8.89 32.48 -1.48
CA LEU A 269 -9.93 33.03 -0.60
C LEU A 269 -9.39 33.05 0.84
N ASP A 270 -9.30 34.24 1.42
CA ASP A 270 -8.97 34.43 2.83
C ASP A 270 -10.21 34.90 3.59
N ALA A 271 -10.58 34.15 4.62
CA ALA A 271 -11.70 34.48 5.49
C ALA A 271 -11.19 34.68 6.92
N ALA A 272 -11.41 35.89 7.44
CA ALA A 272 -11.08 36.23 8.81
C ALA A 272 -12.25 36.92 9.51
N ASN A 273 -12.45 36.68 10.78
CA ASN A 273 -13.48 37.27 11.62
C ASN A 273 -14.70 36.32 11.86
N LEU A 274 -15.08 36.21 13.11
CA LEU A 274 -16.23 35.39 13.60
C LEU A 274 -17.58 35.78 12.97
N SER A 275 -17.73 37.01 12.48
CA SER A 275 -18.94 37.45 11.78
C SER A 275 -19.00 37.05 10.31
N THR A 276 -17.92 36.51 9.76
CA THR A 276 -17.88 36.07 8.36
C THR A 276 -18.60 34.74 8.20
N VAL A 277 -19.56 34.71 7.28
CA VAL A 277 -20.32 33.49 6.94
C VAL A 277 -20.01 33.14 5.48
N ILE A 278 -19.47 31.95 5.27
CA ILE A 278 -19.17 31.46 3.92
C ILE A 278 -19.93 30.15 3.68
N LYS A 279 -20.58 30.04 2.52
CA LYS A 279 -21.38 28.85 2.16
C LYS A 279 -21.13 28.44 0.72
N ASN A 280 -21.23 27.12 0.46
CA ASN A 280 -21.16 26.54 -0.87
C ASN A 280 -19.87 26.97 -1.62
N THR A 281 -18.71 26.68 -1.09
CA THR A 281 -17.42 26.97 -1.72
C THR A 281 -16.88 25.74 -2.43
N VAL A 282 -16.44 25.90 -3.67
CA VAL A 282 -15.76 24.85 -4.43
C VAL A 282 -14.32 25.26 -4.70
N VAL A 283 -13.35 24.43 -4.27
CA VAL A 283 -11.91 24.70 -4.39
C VAL A 283 -11.30 23.74 -5.40
N ASN A 284 -10.89 24.22 -6.53
CA ASN A 284 -10.37 23.44 -7.65
C ASN A 284 -8.93 23.85 -8.04
N ASN A 285 -8.25 22.98 -8.78
CA ASN A 285 -7.04 23.31 -9.56
C ASN A 285 -5.92 23.99 -8.75
N GLY A 286 -5.68 23.52 -7.52
CA GLY A 286 -4.66 24.12 -6.65
C GLY A 286 -5.10 25.40 -5.95
N GLY A 287 -6.39 25.76 -6.02
CA GLY A 287 -6.94 26.89 -5.27
C GLY A 287 -6.73 26.73 -3.76
N HIS A 288 -6.64 27.85 -3.06
CA HIS A 288 -6.40 27.88 -1.63
C HIS A 288 -7.50 28.65 -0.89
N PHE A 289 -8.02 28.04 0.16
CA PHE A 289 -9.03 28.64 1.04
C PHE A 289 -8.52 28.67 2.48
N GLU A 290 -8.12 29.83 2.96
CA GLU A 290 -7.69 30.01 4.35
C GLU A 290 -8.79 30.59 5.22
N VAL A 291 -8.94 30.07 6.44
CA VAL A 291 -9.97 30.56 7.37
C VAL A 291 -9.38 30.76 8.75
N LEU A 292 -9.50 31.97 9.27
CA LEU A 292 -9.13 32.34 10.62
C LEU A 292 -10.35 32.90 11.37
N ASN A 293 -10.89 32.13 12.32
CA ASN A 293 -12.07 32.54 13.10
C ASN A 293 -13.32 32.80 12.22
N GLY A 294 -13.75 31.83 11.43
CA GLY A 294 -14.92 31.92 10.54
C GLY A 294 -15.96 30.84 10.80
N ASN A 295 -17.13 30.99 10.16
CA ASN A 295 -18.18 29.97 10.15
C ASN A 295 -18.47 29.57 8.69
N ILE A 296 -18.14 28.35 8.34
CA ILE A 296 -18.10 27.84 6.97
C ILE A 296 -19.02 26.64 6.85
N THR A 297 -19.82 26.58 5.80
CA THR A 297 -20.65 25.42 5.49
C THR A 297 -20.54 25.01 4.02
N ASP A 298 -20.62 23.72 3.76
CA ASP A 298 -20.75 23.12 2.43
C ASP A 298 -19.56 23.48 1.51
N THR A 299 -18.35 23.11 1.93
CA THR A 299 -17.14 23.25 1.09
C THR A 299 -16.86 21.96 0.32
N THR A 300 -16.61 22.06 -0.98
CA THR A 300 -16.10 20.96 -1.80
C THR A 300 -14.67 21.24 -2.25
N ILE A 301 -13.73 20.36 -1.97
CA ILE A 301 -12.31 20.53 -2.29
C ILE A 301 -11.90 19.47 -3.31
N ASN A 302 -11.65 19.92 -4.56
CA ASN A 302 -11.22 19.06 -5.66
C ASN A 302 -9.82 19.47 -6.12
N ASN A 303 -8.79 18.77 -5.71
CA ASN A 303 -7.40 19.13 -6.04
C ASN A 303 -7.02 20.59 -5.64
N GLY A 304 -7.51 21.03 -4.52
CA GLY A 304 -7.20 22.31 -3.87
C GLY A 304 -6.92 22.10 -2.40
N SER A 305 -6.85 23.18 -1.62
CA SER A 305 -6.59 23.11 -0.19
C SER A 305 -7.45 24.08 0.62
N GLN A 306 -7.85 23.63 1.79
CA GLN A 306 -8.47 24.46 2.82
C GLN A 306 -7.66 24.36 4.12
N SER A 307 -7.36 25.49 4.75
CA SER A 307 -6.72 25.57 6.07
C SER A 307 -7.65 26.30 7.03
N ILE A 308 -7.94 25.66 8.16
CA ILE A 308 -8.80 26.28 9.20
C ILE A 308 -8.03 26.44 10.51
N ARG A 309 -8.12 27.63 11.09
CA ARG A 309 -7.35 28.07 12.27
C ARG A 309 -8.22 28.83 13.27
N GLY A 310 -7.72 29.02 14.46
CA GLY A 310 -8.39 29.78 15.53
C GLY A 310 -9.67 29.08 16.01
N ASN A 311 -10.76 29.83 16.18
CA ASN A 311 -12.05 29.31 16.57
C ASN A 311 -13.00 29.07 15.39
N THR A 312 -12.44 28.58 14.27
CA THR A 312 -13.19 28.32 13.04
C THR A 312 -14.10 27.08 13.21
N LEU A 313 -15.34 27.22 12.78
CA LEU A 313 -16.29 26.11 12.67
C LEU A 313 -16.57 25.81 11.20
N VAL A 314 -16.32 24.58 10.79
CA VAL A 314 -16.59 24.13 9.43
C VAL A 314 -17.50 22.91 9.49
N SER A 315 -18.52 22.87 8.61
CA SER A 315 -19.41 21.70 8.49
C SER A 315 -19.71 21.36 7.04
N GLY A 316 -19.95 20.05 6.78
CA GLY A 316 -20.33 19.58 5.44
C GLY A 316 -19.21 19.71 4.42
N THR A 317 -17.95 19.46 4.80
CA THR A 317 -16.83 19.50 3.86
C THR A 317 -16.68 18.18 3.11
N VAL A 318 -16.63 18.23 1.78
CA VAL A 318 -16.35 17.10 0.90
C VAL A 318 -14.99 17.27 0.23
N ILE A 319 -14.13 16.28 0.36
CA ILE A 319 -12.74 16.34 -0.11
C ILE A 319 -12.50 15.21 -1.12
N ASN A 320 -12.18 15.55 -2.35
CA ASN A 320 -12.02 14.62 -3.47
C ASN A 320 -10.70 14.82 -4.21
N ASN A 321 -10.25 13.84 -4.97
CA ASN A 321 -9.26 13.97 -6.05
C ASN A 321 -7.99 14.74 -5.70
N GLY A 322 -7.36 14.44 -4.56
CA GLY A 322 -6.16 15.13 -4.10
C GLY A 322 -6.41 16.44 -3.35
N GLY A 323 -7.68 16.77 -3.08
CA GLY A 323 -8.06 17.87 -2.19
C GLY A 323 -7.52 17.67 -0.77
N ARG A 324 -7.29 18.76 -0.04
CA ARG A 324 -6.72 18.70 1.32
C ARG A 324 -7.42 19.66 2.26
N LEU A 325 -7.76 19.17 3.45
CA LEU A 325 -8.20 19.97 4.58
C LEU A 325 -7.17 19.89 5.71
N ALA A 326 -6.70 21.03 6.22
CA ALA A 326 -5.81 21.12 7.37
C ALA A 326 -6.52 21.81 8.54
N VAL A 327 -6.56 21.15 9.71
CA VAL A 327 -7.29 21.58 10.91
C VAL A 327 -6.28 21.93 12.00
N PHE A 328 -6.24 23.21 12.39
CA PHE A 328 -5.29 23.72 13.38
C PHE A 328 -6.01 24.36 14.58
N ASP A 329 -5.25 24.58 15.65
CA ASP A 329 -5.64 25.31 16.86
C ASP A 329 -6.94 24.76 17.47
N ASN A 330 -7.89 25.62 17.80
CA ASN A 330 -9.19 25.23 18.36
C ASN A 330 -10.29 25.10 17.30
N SER A 331 -9.92 24.98 16.02
CA SER A 331 -10.91 24.84 14.96
C SER A 331 -11.57 23.47 14.98
N VAL A 332 -12.82 23.44 14.55
CA VAL A 332 -13.64 22.23 14.51
C VAL A 332 -14.19 22.01 13.12
N ALA A 333 -13.94 20.82 12.57
CA ALA A 333 -14.55 20.35 11.33
C ALA A 333 -15.55 19.23 11.66
N THR A 334 -16.80 19.39 11.26
CA THR A 334 -17.87 18.40 11.46
C THR A 334 -18.40 17.89 10.13
N ASP A 335 -18.91 16.67 10.12
CA ASP A 335 -19.57 16.05 8.96
C ASP A 335 -18.69 16.14 7.70
N THR A 336 -17.44 15.67 7.85
CA THR A 336 -16.44 15.72 6.77
C THR A 336 -16.42 14.41 6.01
N THR A 337 -16.54 14.46 4.69
CA THR A 337 -16.45 13.31 3.79
C THR A 337 -15.16 13.38 3.00
N VAL A 338 -14.36 12.34 3.04
CA VAL A 338 -13.09 12.20 2.33
C VAL A 338 -13.21 11.06 1.34
N THR A 339 -13.04 11.35 0.06
CA THR A 339 -13.13 10.33 -0.98
C THR A 339 -11.84 10.26 -1.80
N HIS A 340 -11.75 9.34 -2.71
CA HIS A 340 -10.64 9.03 -3.63
C HIS A 340 -9.51 10.07 -3.69
N GLY A 341 -8.40 9.80 -3.01
CA GLY A 341 -7.22 10.65 -2.99
C GLY A 341 -7.35 11.96 -2.20
N GLY A 342 -8.48 12.20 -1.53
CA GLY A 342 -8.66 13.30 -0.62
C GLY A 342 -7.93 13.06 0.71
N ALA A 343 -7.49 14.12 1.39
CA ALA A 343 -6.80 13.99 2.66
C ALA A 343 -7.19 15.06 3.68
N VAL A 344 -7.34 14.63 4.95
CA VAL A 344 -7.50 15.52 6.10
C VAL A 344 -6.29 15.42 7.02
N TYR A 345 -5.74 16.53 7.42
CA TYR A 345 -4.65 16.63 8.40
C TYR A 345 -5.12 17.39 9.63
N VAL A 346 -5.17 16.74 10.78
CA VAL A 346 -5.55 17.35 12.06
C VAL A 346 -4.29 17.48 12.92
N TYR A 347 -3.83 18.71 13.11
CA TYR A 347 -2.60 18.99 13.87
C TYR A 347 -2.88 19.37 15.33
N SER A 348 -3.93 20.14 15.56
CA SER A 348 -4.25 20.66 16.89
C SER A 348 -5.73 21.06 17.09
N GLY A 349 -6.57 20.80 16.09
CA GLY A 349 -8.01 21.04 16.12
C GLY A 349 -8.81 19.76 16.40
N THR A 350 -10.10 19.83 16.14
CA THR A 350 -11.06 18.73 16.33
C THR A 350 -11.73 18.37 15.01
N VAL A 351 -11.85 17.08 14.74
CA VAL A 351 -12.78 16.56 13.74
C VAL A 351 -13.85 15.71 14.39
N ASN A 352 -15.08 15.85 13.91
CA ASN A 352 -16.24 15.15 14.46
C ASN A 352 -17.10 14.62 13.31
N ASN A 353 -17.55 13.38 13.36
CA ASN A 353 -18.31 12.71 12.32
C ASN A 353 -17.57 12.77 10.97
N VAL A 354 -16.70 11.80 10.72
CA VAL A 354 -15.89 11.77 9.50
C VAL A 354 -16.14 10.47 8.74
N ASP A 355 -16.39 10.58 7.45
CA ASP A 355 -16.43 9.46 6.51
C ASP A 355 -15.20 9.48 5.61
N VAL A 356 -14.38 8.43 5.66
CA VAL A 356 -13.17 8.26 4.83
C VAL A 356 -13.37 7.05 3.94
N SER A 357 -13.64 7.26 2.66
CA SER A 357 -14.01 6.21 1.73
C SER A 357 -13.26 6.27 0.39
N GLY A 358 -12.87 5.13 -0.10
CA GLY A 358 -12.21 5.01 -1.41
C GLY A 358 -10.70 4.95 -1.34
N GLN A 359 -10.12 4.52 -2.45
CA GLN A 359 -8.68 4.35 -2.57
C GLN A 359 -7.95 5.70 -2.37
N ASP A 360 -6.86 5.68 -1.59
CA ASP A 360 -6.02 6.83 -1.27
C ASP A 360 -6.78 7.96 -0.52
N ALA A 361 -7.97 7.69 0.05
CA ALA A 361 -8.64 8.59 0.98
C ALA A 361 -8.00 8.45 2.37
N GLU A 362 -7.58 9.57 2.98
CA GLU A 362 -6.76 9.53 4.19
C GLU A 362 -7.15 10.58 5.23
N LEU A 363 -7.08 10.19 6.49
CA LEU A 363 -7.17 11.10 7.64
C LEU A 363 -5.96 10.89 8.55
N TYR A 364 -5.23 11.96 8.83
CA TYR A 364 -4.06 11.98 9.71
C TYR A 364 -4.33 12.82 10.96
N LEU A 365 -4.15 12.20 12.12
CA LEU A 365 -4.12 12.91 13.39
C LEU A 365 -2.67 13.01 13.87
N GLU A 366 -2.05 14.15 13.65
CA GLU A 366 -0.63 14.39 13.95
C GLU A 366 -0.47 15.51 14.98
N PRO A 367 -0.05 15.23 16.21
CA PRO A 367 0.13 16.27 17.23
C PRO A 367 1.12 17.34 16.79
N ALA A 368 0.72 18.59 16.87
CA ALA A 368 1.57 19.74 16.61
C ALA A 368 2.65 19.89 17.69
N ARG A 369 3.77 20.56 17.36
CA ARG A 369 4.91 20.75 18.27
C ARG A 369 4.61 21.62 19.49
N ASN A 370 3.46 22.28 19.56
CA ASN A 370 3.04 23.22 20.59
C ASN A 370 2.25 22.59 21.77
N ASN A 371 2.29 21.26 21.93
CA ASN A 371 1.54 20.48 22.92
C ASN A 371 0.00 20.53 22.80
N MET A 372 -0.55 21.15 21.78
CA MET A 372 -1.97 20.99 21.46
C MET A 372 -2.21 19.65 20.80
N LYS A 373 -3.27 18.95 21.19
CA LYS A 373 -3.56 17.60 20.71
C LYS A 373 -4.64 17.66 19.63
N PRO A 374 -4.47 16.94 18.52
CA PRO A 374 -5.57 16.70 17.60
C PRO A 374 -6.63 15.82 18.28
N VAL A 375 -7.89 16.11 18.02
CA VAL A 375 -9.03 15.41 18.62
C VAL A 375 -9.90 14.84 17.51
N ILE A 376 -10.36 13.60 17.70
CA ILE A 376 -11.36 12.96 16.84
C ILE A 376 -12.49 12.40 17.72
N THR A 377 -13.74 12.72 17.37
CA THR A 377 -14.92 12.33 18.15
C THR A 377 -16.11 12.02 17.24
N GLY A 378 -17.14 11.40 17.78
CA GLY A 378 -18.37 11.06 17.06
C GLY A 378 -18.25 9.83 16.18
N ASP A 379 -19.12 9.71 15.21
CA ASP A 379 -19.20 8.58 14.30
C ASP A 379 -18.15 8.69 13.20
N ILE A 380 -17.22 7.75 13.16
CA ILE A 380 -16.11 7.71 12.19
C ILE A 380 -16.25 6.47 11.33
N THR A 381 -16.48 6.65 10.05
CA THR A 381 -16.55 5.55 9.09
C THR A 381 -15.30 5.53 8.21
N ILE A 382 -14.73 4.34 8.06
CA ILE A 382 -13.60 4.11 7.17
C ILE A 382 -13.97 2.93 6.26
N SER A 383 -14.02 3.15 4.96
CA SER A 383 -14.47 2.12 4.02
C SER A 383 -13.67 2.12 2.71
N ASP A 384 -13.84 1.07 1.92
CA ASP A 384 -13.39 0.99 0.54
C ASP A 384 -11.92 1.34 0.34
N LYS A 385 -11.03 0.79 1.20
CA LYS A 385 -9.58 1.03 1.24
C LYS A 385 -9.16 2.40 1.77
N GLY A 386 -10.07 3.17 2.35
CA GLY A 386 -9.74 4.39 3.09
C GLY A 386 -8.83 4.10 4.27
N ARG A 387 -8.09 5.09 4.72
CA ARG A 387 -7.11 4.95 5.81
C ARG A 387 -7.17 6.07 6.82
N ILE A 388 -7.13 5.71 8.11
CA ILE A 388 -6.86 6.66 9.20
C ILE A 388 -5.53 6.34 9.84
N VAL A 389 -4.70 7.36 10.05
CA VAL A 389 -3.44 7.29 10.81
C VAL A 389 -3.62 8.06 12.11
N LEU A 390 -3.62 7.34 13.22
CA LEU A 390 -3.75 7.88 14.57
C LEU A 390 -2.37 7.94 15.20
N SER A 391 -1.79 9.12 15.30
CA SER A 391 -0.48 9.30 15.93
C SER A 391 -0.56 9.40 17.45
N TYR A 392 0.48 8.94 18.12
CA TYR A 392 0.58 9.02 19.58
C TYR A 392 0.43 10.46 20.09
N GLY A 393 -0.42 10.62 21.09
CA GLY A 393 -0.74 11.93 21.66
C GLY A 393 -2.01 12.57 21.12
N ALA A 394 -2.62 12.04 20.06
CA ALA A 394 -3.97 12.42 19.65
C ALA A 394 -5.01 11.92 20.65
N ASP A 395 -6.10 12.65 20.81
CA ASP A 395 -7.25 12.24 21.62
C ASP A 395 -8.35 11.67 20.72
N SER A 396 -8.56 10.39 20.84
CA SER A 396 -9.58 9.63 20.10
C SER A 396 -10.58 8.94 21.05
N SER A 397 -10.57 9.29 22.33
CA SER A 397 -11.37 8.62 23.35
C SER A 397 -12.89 8.77 23.16
N GLY A 398 -13.32 9.79 22.41
CA GLY A 398 -14.73 10.03 22.06
C GLY A 398 -15.13 9.53 20.67
N ALA A 399 -14.30 8.73 19.99
CA ALA A 399 -14.59 8.25 18.63
C ALA A 399 -15.24 6.86 18.64
N ASP A 400 -16.32 6.72 17.90
CA ASP A 400 -16.97 5.46 17.55
C ASP A 400 -16.59 5.09 16.11
N MET A 401 -15.63 4.14 15.96
CA MET A 401 -15.05 3.83 14.67
C MET A 401 -15.64 2.58 14.03
N THR A 402 -15.99 2.68 12.76
CA THR A 402 -16.37 1.56 11.89
C THR A 402 -15.37 1.43 10.75
N VAL A 403 -14.70 0.29 10.62
CA VAL A 403 -13.71 0.02 9.57
C VAL A 403 -14.20 -1.15 8.70
N SER A 404 -14.40 -0.91 7.42
CA SER A 404 -15.03 -1.89 6.52
C SER A 404 -14.33 -1.97 5.15
N ASN A 405 -14.61 -3.01 4.37
CA ASN A 405 -14.26 -3.13 2.96
C ASN A 405 -12.76 -2.86 2.68
N ASP A 406 -11.86 -3.62 3.29
CA ASP A 406 -10.40 -3.49 3.16
C ASP A 406 -9.81 -2.14 3.62
N ALA A 407 -10.58 -1.33 4.33
CA ALA A 407 -10.10 -0.10 4.94
C ALA A 407 -9.20 -0.37 6.16
N SER A 408 -8.44 0.63 6.59
CA SER A 408 -7.47 0.45 7.65
C SER A 408 -7.39 1.60 8.65
N LEU A 409 -7.26 1.23 9.93
CA LEU A 409 -6.81 2.11 11.01
C LEU A 409 -5.36 1.78 11.34
N GLN A 410 -4.48 2.75 11.33
CA GLN A 410 -3.06 2.59 11.67
C GLN A 410 -2.69 3.43 12.89
N LEU A 411 -2.10 2.81 13.91
CA LEU A 411 -1.51 3.51 15.04
C LEU A 411 -0.06 3.89 14.71
N ASN A 412 0.30 5.14 14.99
CA ASN A 412 1.61 5.69 14.67
C ASN A 412 2.26 6.28 15.93
N ASN A 413 3.33 5.66 16.42
CA ASN A 413 4.09 6.15 17.56
C ASN A 413 5.47 6.72 17.20
N ALA A 414 5.75 6.96 15.93
CA ALA A 414 7.08 7.31 15.41
C ALA A 414 7.76 8.42 16.21
N GLY A 415 8.78 8.05 16.99
CA GLY A 415 9.65 8.97 17.73
C GLY A 415 9.03 9.67 18.96
N ALA A 416 7.74 9.52 19.20
CA ALA A 416 7.04 10.24 20.28
C ALA A 416 6.87 9.42 21.56
N CYS A 417 6.96 8.08 21.46
CA CYS A 417 6.77 7.17 22.59
C CYS A 417 7.82 6.05 22.53
N THR A 418 8.50 5.77 23.64
CA THR A 418 9.61 4.80 23.74
C THR A 418 9.28 3.57 24.58
N THR A 419 8.11 3.52 25.22
CA THR A 419 7.71 2.42 26.09
C THR A 419 6.33 1.90 25.72
N ASN A 420 5.31 2.18 26.55
CA ASN A 420 3.94 1.77 26.32
C ASN A 420 3.14 2.94 25.78
N CYS A 421 2.77 2.89 24.52
CA CYS A 421 2.05 3.95 23.81
C CYS A 421 0.56 3.65 23.86
N LEU A 422 -0.19 4.47 24.55
CA LEU A 422 -1.61 4.26 24.78
C LEU A 422 -2.46 5.01 23.77
N TYR A 423 -3.37 4.30 23.12
CA TYR A 423 -4.44 4.81 22.26
C TYR A 423 -5.79 4.39 22.83
N THR A 424 -6.78 5.24 22.71
CA THR A 424 -8.11 4.95 23.28
C THR A 424 -9.19 5.33 22.27
N LEU A 425 -10.13 4.42 22.01
CA LEU A 425 -11.36 4.66 21.27
C LEU A 425 -12.56 4.34 22.17
N ASN A 426 -13.69 4.99 21.93
CA ASN A 426 -14.93 4.60 22.59
C ASN A 426 -15.37 3.21 22.09
N SER A 427 -15.61 3.06 20.82
CA SER A 427 -15.96 1.76 20.23
C SER A 427 -15.24 1.51 18.90
N LEU A 428 -15.12 0.23 18.55
CA LEU A 428 -14.59 -0.20 17.25
C LEU A 428 -15.45 -1.31 16.67
N ALA A 429 -15.98 -1.10 15.47
CA ALA A 429 -16.69 -2.09 14.69
C ALA A 429 -15.88 -2.41 13.42
N LEU A 430 -15.61 -3.68 13.15
CA LEU A 430 -14.93 -4.12 11.94
C LEU A 430 -15.88 -4.93 11.04
N SER A 431 -15.84 -4.67 9.73
CA SER A 431 -16.56 -5.45 8.73
C SER A 431 -15.64 -5.72 7.53
N GLY A 432 -14.67 -6.61 7.72
CA GLY A 432 -13.62 -6.89 6.73
C GLY A 432 -12.53 -5.82 6.67
N GLY A 433 -12.49 -4.91 7.64
CA GLY A 433 -11.44 -3.91 7.80
C GLY A 433 -10.26 -4.40 8.63
N SER A 434 -9.22 -3.59 8.75
CA SER A 434 -8.00 -3.92 9.47
C SER A 434 -7.52 -2.82 10.42
N VAL A 435 -6.84 -3.25 11.49
CA VAL A 435 -6.18 -2.35 12.45
C VAL A 435 -4.72 -2.74 12.58
N ALA A 436 -3.81 -1.82 12.26
CA ALA A 436 -2.39 -2.01 12.51
C ALA A 436 -1.98 -1.29 13.80
N LEU A 437 -1.53 -2.06 14.79
CA LEU A 437 -1.06 -1.50 16.06
C LEU A 437 0.36 -0.94 15.96
N TYR A 438 0.98 -0.98 14.79
CA TYR A 438 2.35 -0.53 14.57
C TYR A 438 2.52 0.22 13.24
N ASN A 439 3.63 0.96 13.13
CA ASN A 439 4.00 1.61 11.88
C ASN A 439 4.56 0.64 10.86
N THR A 440 4.25 0.86 9.61
CA THR A 440 4.96 0.22 8.50
C THR A 440 5.93 1.22 7.85
N PRO A 441 7.17 0.83 7.56
CA PRO A 441 7.79 -0.50 7.72
C PRO A 441 8.17 -0.83 9.17
N PRO A 442 8.23 -2.15 9.51
CA PRO A 442 8.71 -2.61 10.83
C PRO A 442 10.14 -2.15 11.08
N GLY A 443 10.43 -1.70 12.31
CA GLY A 443 11.76 -1.27 12.74
C GLY A 443 11.91 0.22 13.02
N ALA A 444 10.93 1.05 12.68
CA ALA A 444 10.90 2.47 13.04
C ALA A 444 10.20 2.73 14.40
N SER A 445 9.53 1.72 14.95
CA SER A 445 8.79 1.81 16.22
C SER A 445 9.75 1.59 17.39
N THR A 446 9.83 2.55 18.27
CA THR A 446 10.65 2.49 19.50
C THR A 446 9.87 2.05 20.73
N GLY A 447 8.55 1.90 20.66
CA GLY A 447 7.66 1.51 21.76
C GLY A 447 6.58 0.50 21.33
N TRP A 448 5.91 -0.06 22.34
CA TRP A 448 4.80 -1.01 22.15
C TRP A 448 3.48 -0.30 22.30
N ASN A 449 2.51 -0.63 21.45
CA ASN A 449 1.23 0.06 21.40
C ASN A 449 0.14 -0.72 22.16
N THR A 450 -0.62 -0.02 22.96
CA THR A 450 -1.84 -0.55 23.58
C THR A 450 -3.03 0.20 23.02
N LEU A 451 -3.96 -0.52 22.40
CA LEU A 451 -5.25 0.01 21.98
C LEU A 451 -6.32 -0.35 23.01
N ASN A 452 -6.83 0.67 23.71
CA ASN A 452 -7.96 0.54 24.63
C ASN A 452 -9.26 0.82 23.91
N LEU A 453 -10.23 -0.08 24.10
CA LEU A 453 -11.59 0.03 23.57
C LEU A 453 -12.59 -0.15 24.72
N SER A 454 -13.71 0.58 24.68
CA SER A 454 -14.86 0.26 25.54
C SER A 454 -15.64 -0.94 24.99
N SER A 455 -15.70 -1.09 23.66
CA SER A 455 -16.31 -2.26 22.99
C SER A 455 -15.68 -2.56 21.64
N LEU A 456 -15.79 -3.84 21.24
CA LEU A 456 -15.34 -4.33 19.93
C LEU A 456 -16.43 -5.21 19.32
N SER A 457 -16.72 -5.06 18.01
CA SER A 457 -17.72 -5.89 17.33
C SER A 457 -17.36 -6.22 15.90
N GLY A 458 -17.94 -7.29 15.33
CA GLY A 458 -17.89 -7.62 13.92
C GLY A 458 -16.79 -8.61 13.54
N ASN A 459 -16.06 -8.34 12.44
CA ASN A 459 -15.01 -9.23 11.94
C ASN A 459 -13.94 -8.43 11.19
N GLY A 460 -12.67 -8.77 11.42
CA GLY A 460 -11.55 -8.06 10.79
C GLY A 460 -10.19 -8.53 11.29
N ASP A 461 -9.17 -7.79 10.88
CA ASP A 461 -7.77 -8.14 11.07
C ASP A 461 -7.04 -7.17 11.98
N PHE A 462 -6.25 -7.70 12.91
CA PHE A 462 -5.32 -6.92 13.73
C PHE A 462 -3.88 -7.30 13.42
N TYR A 463 -3.03 -6.32 13.13
CA TYR A 463 -1.60 -6.50 12.92
C TYR A 463 -0.84 -6.02 14.14
N MET A 464 -0.04 -6.89 14.75
CA MET A 464 0.60 -6.69 16.04
C MET A 464 2.09 -7.05 15.99
N HIS A 465 2.94 -6.28 16.68
CA HIS A 465 4.32 -6.62 16.92
C HIS A 465 4.49 -7.28 18.30
N THR A 466 5.48 -8.17 18.40
CA THR A 466 5.85 -8.81 19.66
C THR A 466 7.35 -8.99 19.79
N GLU A 467 7.83 -9.10 21.01
CA GLU A 467 9.14 -9.58 21.43
C GLU A 467 8.91 -10.47 22.68
N VAL A 468 8.43 -11.67 22.41
CA VAL A 468 8.07 -12.62 23.49
C VAL A 468 9.24 -12.92 24.42
N ALA A 469 10.47 -12.94 23.89
CA ALA A 469 11.68 -13.16 24.67
C ALA A 469 11.90 -12.13 25.80
N SER A 470 11.39 -10.91 25.65
CA SER A 470 11.43 -9.86 26.68
C SER A 470 10.09 -9.62 27.38
N GLY A 471 9.07 -10.39 27.06
CA GLY A 471 7.71 -10.25 27.57
C GLY A 471 7.00 -8.98 27.11
N LYS A 472 7.36 -8.43 25.94
CA LYS A 472 6.85 -7.19 25.39
C LYS A 472 6.09 -7.43 24.10
N GLY A 473 5.05 -6.62 23.85
CA GLY A 473 4.27 -6.68 22.63
C GLY A 473 3.14 -5.67 22.62
N ASP A 474 2.54 -5.52 21.46
CA ASP A 474 1.33 -4.75 21.28
C ASP A 474 0.16 -5.45 22.00
N LEU A 475 -0.76 -4.67 22.52
CA LEU A 475 -1.90 -5.15 23.31
C LEU A 475 -3.21 -4.54 22.81
N LEU A 476 -4.18 -5.39 22.55
CA LEU A 476 -5.58 -5.01 22.36
C LEU A 476 -6.33 -5.21 23.69
N ASN A 477 -6.75 -4.14 24.33
CA ASN A 477 -7.44 -4.17 25.63
C ASN A 477 -8.87 -3.64 25.49
N ILE A 478 -9.84 -4.53 25.54
CA ILE A 478 -11.26 -4.20 25.48
C ILE A 478 -11.81 -4.23 26.92
N THR A 479 -12.21 -3.09 27.46
CA THR A 479 -12.68 -2.99 28.85
C THR A 479 -14.09 -3.50 29.06
N GLY A 480 -14.91 -3.46 28.03
CA GLY A 480 -16.26 -4.04 28.00
C GLY A 480 -16.37 -5.26 27.12
N ASN A 481 -17.46 -5.37 26.35
CA ASN A 481 -17.77 -6.54 25.55
C ASN A 481 -17.03 -6.54 24.21
N ALA A 482 -16.54 -7.73 23.84
CA ALA A 482 -16.08 -8.04 22.50
C ALA A 482 -16.98 -9.11 21.86
N THR A 483 -17.47 -8.88 20.64
CA THR A 483 -18.34 -9.83 19.92
C THR A 483 -17.89 -10.00 18.47
N GLY A 484 -17.94 -11.22 17.95
CA GLY A 484 -17.60 -11.53 16.56
C GLY A 484 -16.31 -12.32 16.38
N SER A 485 -15.64 -12.19 15.22
CA SER A 485 -14.51 -13.04 14.86
C SER A 485 -13.34 -12.23 14.29
N PHE A 486 -12.16 -12.33 14.89
CA PHE A 486 -11.01 -11.51 14.53
C PHE A 486 -9.76 -12.37 14.29
N ARG A 487 -8.94 -11.93 13.33
CA ARG A 487 -7.65 -12.56 13.08
C ARG A 487 -6.52 -11.64 13.57
N LEU A 488 -5.56 -12.22 14.27
CA LEU A 488 -4.36 -11.53 14.72
C LEU A 488 -3.19 -11.94 13.82
N PHE A 489 -2.58 -11.00 13.13
CA PHE A 489 -1.35 -11.18 12.38
C PHE A 489 -0.19 -10.69 13.22
N VAL A 490 0.56 -11.62 13.77
CA VAL A 490 1.65 -11.31 14.71
C VAL A 490 2.98 -11.38 14.00
N GLN A 491 3.78 -10.32 14.12
CA GLN A 491 5.17 -10.25 13.70
C GLN A 491 6.06 -10.12 14.93
N ASP A 492 6.80 -11.18 15.23
CA ASP A 492 7.75 -11.19 16.35
C ASP A 492 9.15 -10.75 15.92
N SER A 493 9.94 -10.26 16.88
CA SER A 493 11.34 -9.88 16.69
C SER A 493 12.25 -11.04 16.26
N GLY A 494 11.81 -12.30 16.46
CA GLY A 494 12.54 -13.52 16.14
C GLY A 494 13.54 -13.97 17.20
N VAL A 495 13.70 -13.21 18.29
CA VAL A 495 14.56 -13.61 19.42
C VAL A 495 13.92 -14.77 20.18
N SER A 496 14.65 -15.86 20.38
CA SER A 496 14.16 -17.02 21.10
C SER A 496 13.85 -16.73 22.56
N PRO A 497 12.63 -17.00 23.04
CA PRO A 497 12.30 -16.92 24.47
C PRO A 497 13.16 -17.82 25.32
N THR A 498 13.49 -17.38 26.54
CA THR A 498 14.32 -18.14 27.48
C THR A 498 13.58 -19.22 28.27
N SER A 499 12.26 -19.17 28.31
CA SER A 499 11.37 -20.09 28.99
C SER A 499 10.10 -20.34 28.17
N ASP A 500 9.15 -21.09 28.71
CA ASP A 500 7.82 -21.30 28.12
C ASP A 500 6.91 -20.07 28.34
N ASP A 501 7.49 -18.87 28.21
CA ASP A 501 6.77 -17.63 28.43
C ASP A 501 5.66 -17.46 27.42
N SER A 502 4.53 -16.99 27.91
CA SER A 502 3.38 -16.62 27.09
C SER A 502 3.21 -15.12 27.14
N LEU A 503 2.82 -14.52 26.01
CA LEU A 503 2.58 -13.09 25.89
C LEU A 503 1.09 -12.80 25.71
N LEU A 504 0.54 -11.91 26.53
CA LEU A 504 -0.83 -11.42 26.39
C LEU A 504 -0.94 -10.51 25.16
N LEU A 505 -1.84 -10.87 24.23
CA LEU A 505 -2.13 -10.08 23.04
C LEU A 505 -3.49 -9.39 23.10
N VAL A 506 -4.50 -10.07 23.67
CA VAL A 506 -5.85 -9.54 23.77
C VAL A 506 -6.39 -9.77 25.17
N LYS A 507 -7.07 -8.76 25.71
CA LYS A 507 -7.84 -8.86 26.94
C LYS A 507 -9.22 -8.27 26.72
N THR A 508 -10.29 -8.96 27.14
CA THR A 508 -11.68 -8.49 27.07
C THR A 508 -12.30 -8.44 28.45
N GLY A 509 -13.24 -7.52 28.65
CA GLY A 509 -14.08 -7.47 29.84
C GLY A 509 -15.25 -8.45 29.79
N GLY A 510 -15.59 -9.01 28.62
CA GLY A 510 -16.67 -9.95 28.40
C GLY A 510 -16.99 -10.09 26.91
N GLY A 511 -18.11 -10.78 26.62
CA GLY A 511 -18.55 -11.04 25.24
C GLY A 511 -18.19 -12.43 24.75
N ASP A 512 -18.46 -12.69 23.48
CA ASP A 512 -18.29 -14.00 22.83
C ASP A 512 -17.32 -13.94 21.62
N ALA A 513 -16.47 -12.91 21.57
CA ALA A 513 -15.52 -12.73 20.47
C ALA A 513 -14.53 -13.89 20.39
N VAL A 514 -14.28 -14.35 19.18
CA VAL A 514 -13.27 -15.36 18.86
C VAL A 514 -12.07 -14.71 18.21
N PHE A 515 -10.89 -14.90 18.78
CA PHE A 515 -9.63 -14.46 18.18
C PHE A 515 -8.83 -15.66 17.69
N THR A 516 -8.29 -15.58 16.47
CA THR A 516 -7.47 -16.59 15.84
C THR A 516 -6.20 -15.97 15.25
N LEU A 517 -5.13 -16.75 15.10
CA LEU A 517 -3.96 -16.29 14.36
C LEU A 517 -4.23 -16.34 12.86
N GLY A 518 -4.06 -15.20 12.20
CA GLY A 518 -4.09 -15.06 10.75
C GLY A 518 -2.79 -15.48 10.06
N ASN A 519 -1.71 -15.69 10.81
CA ASN A 519 -0.43 -16.16 10.32
C ASN A 519 -0.58 -17.55 9.67
N LYS A 520 0.24 -17.84 8.66
CA LYS A 520 0.20 -19.09 7.90
C LYS A 520 0.25 -20.31 8.83
N GLY A 521 -0.74 -21.17 8.72
CA GLY A 521 -0.89 -22.36 9.58
C GLY A 521 -1.36 -22.08 11.01
N GLY A 522 -1.77 -20.85 11.33
CA GLY A 522 -2.18 -20.41 12.67
C GLY A 522 -1.02 -20.50 13.67
N LEU A 523 0.19 -20.15 13.23
CA LEU A 523 1.44 -20.26 14.00
C LEU A 523 2.28 -18.99 13.85
N VAL A 524 3.04 -18.66 14.90
CA VAL A 524 4.09 -17.64 14.88
C VAL A 524 5.43 -18.30 15.19
N GLU A 525 6.43 -18.08 14.34
CA GLU A 525 7.80 -18.52 14.59
C GLU A 525 8.52 -17.55 15.50
N LEU A 526 8.92 -18.03 16.67
CA LEU A 526 9.68 -17.26 17.65
C LEU A 526 11.06 -17.90 17.86
N GLY A 527 12.01 -17.49 17.04
CA GLY A 527 13.36 -18.08 17.06
C GLY A 527 13.31 -19.59 16.86
N THR A 528 13.62 -20.36 17.90
CA THR A 528 13.71 -21.84 17.85
C THR A 528 12.34 -22.51 17.71
N TRP A 529 11.26 -21.90 18.21
CA TRP A 529 9.99 -22.56 18.44
C TRP A 529 8.82 -21.95 17.67
N GLU A 530 7.72 -22.72 17.51
CA GLU A 530 6.41 -22.26 17.05
C GLU A 530 5.49 -21.95 18.22
N TYR A 531 4.71 -20.87 18.11
CA TYR A 531 3.72 -20.43 19.09
C TYR A 531 2.33 -20.39 18.49
N ARG A 532 1.30 -20.56 19.34
CA ARG A 532 -0.11 -20.45 18.98
C ARG A 532 -0.85 -19.54 19.93
N LEU A 533 -1.95 -19.00 19.45
CA LEU A 533 -2.87 -18.26 20.29
C LEU A 533 -3.67 -19.25 21.16
N LYS A 534 -3.70 -19.00 22.47
CA LYS A 534 -4.52 -19.72 23.45
C LYS A 534 -5.38 -18.76 24.21
N GLU A 535 -6.66 -19.07 24.30
CA GLU A 535 -7.57 -18.40 25.20
C GLU A 535 -7.45 -19.01 26.60
N ASN A 536 -7.43 -18.16 27.62
CA ASN A 536 -7.60 -18.60 29.01
C ASN A 536 -9.03 -18.30 29.50
N ASN A 537 -9.43 -18.96 30.58
CA ASN A 537 -10.80 -18.87 31.13
C ASN A 537 -11.20 -17.47 31.64
N SER A 538 -10.38 -16.44 31.46
CA SER A 538 -10.61 -15.06 31.93
C SER A 538 -10.75 -14.05 30.81
N GLY A 539 -11.08 -14.48 29.56
CA GLY A 539 -11.22 -13.57 28.43
C GLY A 539 -9.90 -12.92 27.99
N SER A 540 -8.83 -13.70 28.05
CA SER A 540 -7.51 -13.25 27.63
C SER A 540 -6.93 -14.24 26.63
N TRP A 541 -6.35 -13.71 25.55
CA TRP A 541 -5.68 -14.51 24.51
C TRP A 541 -4.19 -14.28 24.59
N LEU A 542 -3.47 -15.38 24.80
CA LEU A 542 -2.02 -15.39 24.97
C LEU A 542 -1.35 -16.10 23.79
N LEU A 543 -0.29 -15.53 23.27
CA LEU A 543 0.63 -16.22 22.40
C LEU A 543 1.49 -17.17 23.25
N SER A 544 1.31 -18.50 23.08
CA SER A 544 1.92 -19.53 23.91
C SER A 544 2.60 -20.59 23.05
N PRO A 545 3.64 -21.28 23.58
CA PRO A 545 4.32 -22.37 22.86
C PRO A 545 3.34 -23.44 22.38
N ASP A 546 3.52 -23.91 21.15
CA ASP A 546 2.76 -25.06 20.64
C ASP A 546 3.30 -26.37 21.24
N LEU A 547 2.61 -26.86 22.23
CA LEU A 547 2.98 -28.07 22.95
C LEU A 547 2.36 -29.35 22.34
N ARG A 548 1.72 -29.30 21.17
CA ARG A 548 1.17 -30.49 20.54
C ARG A 548 2.29 -31.41 20.05
N PRO A 549 2.10 -32.74 20.10
CA PRO A 549 3.03 -33.68 19.48
C PRO A 549 3.24 -33.29 17.99
N ALA A 550 4.46 -33.47 17.48
CA ALA A 550 4.69 -33.35 16.04
C ALA A 550 3.70 -34.29 15.31
N PRO A 551 3.12 -33.85 14.17
CA PRO A 551 2.30 -34.78 13.38
C PRO A 551 3.10 -36.04 13.11
N GLN A 552 2.53 -37.17 13.43
CA GLN A 552 3.09 -38.47 13.00
C GLN A 552 3.21 -38.42 11.47
N PRO A 553 4.33 -38.87 10.87
CA PRO A 553 4.40 -39.01 9.44
C PRO A 553 3.19 -39.76 8.93
N ASP A 554 2.55 -39.30 7.87
CA ASP A 554 1.49 -40.05 7.23
C ASP A 554 1.97 -41.48 7.02
N PRO A 555 1.21 -42.49 7.44
CA PRO A 555 1.61 -43.89 7.21
C PRO A 555 1.84 -44.05 5.71
N LEU A 556 2.99 -44.62 5.36
CA LEU A 556 3.33 -44.94 3.97
C LEU A 556 2.11 -45.60 3.31
N PRO A 557 1.73 -45.23 2.09
CA PRO A 557 0.65 -45.92 1.40
C PRO A 557 0.95 -47.42 1.40
N GLN A 558 0.08 -48.15 2.08
CA GLN A 558 0.15 -49.64 2.01
C GLN A 558 0.07 -50.01 0.52
N PRO A 559 0.89 -50.98 0.09
CA PRO A 559 0.69 -51.55 -1.24
C PRO A 559 -0.75 -52.01 -1.38
N ASP A 560 -1.38 -51.67 -2.48
CA ASP A 560 -2.74 -52.12 -2.78
C ASP A 560 -2.87 -53.62 -2.55
N PRO A 561 -3.87 -54.08 -1.79
CA PRO A 561 -4.08 -55.49 -1.60
C PRO A 561 -4.30 -56.14 -2.98
N ALA A 562 -3.61 -57.26 -3.19
CA ALA A 562 -3.79 -58.07 -4.38
C ALA A 562 -5.29 -58.34 -4.62
N PRO A 563 -5.77 -58.26 -5.86
CA PRO A 563 -7.19 -58.46 -6.15
C PRO A 563 -7.66 -59.79 -5.61
N GLN A 564 -8.60 -59.75 -4.67
CA GLN A 564 -9.28 -60.97 -4.21
C GLN A 564 -10.13 -61.52 -5.38
N PRO A 565 -10.14 -62.88 -5.53
CA PRO A 565 -11.06 -63.50 -6.49
C PRO A 565 -12.52 -63.18 -6.13
N ASP A 566 -13.33 -62.98 -7.14
CA ASP A 566 -14.76 -62.68 -7.01
C ASP A 566 -15.49 -63.71 -6.15
N PRO A 567 -16.31 -63.28 -5.17
CA PRO A 567 -17.09 -64.21 -4.38
C PRO A 567 -18.20 -64.84 -5.25
N ALA A 568 -18.36 -66.15 -5.09
CA ALA A 568 -19.44 -66.90 -5.72
C ALA A 568 -20.82 -66.33 -5.34
N PRO A 569 -21.83 -66.38 -6.23
CA PRO A 569 -23.13 -65.79 -5.94
C PRO A 569 -23.84 -66.46 -4.78
N GLN A 570 -24.21 -65.69 -3.75
CA GLN A 570 -25.06 -66.10 -2.66
C GLN A 570 -26.52 -66.26 -3.07
N PRO A 571 -27.25 -67.24 -2.59
CA PRO A 571 -28.69 -67.37 -2.83
C PRO A 571 -29.49 -66.28 -2.08
N ASP A 572 -30.63 -65.87 -2.67
CA ASP A 572 -31.51 -64.81 -2.20
C ASP A 572 -31.97 -65.00 -0.74
N PRO A 573 -32.01 -63.94 0.08
CA PRO A 573 -32.46 -64.00 1.46
C PRO A 573 -33.97 -64.18 1.59
N VAL A 574 -34.35 -65.09 2.49
CA VAL A 574 -35.75 -65.29 2.88
C VAL A 574 -36.26 -64.08 3.68
N PRO A 575 -37.48 -63.61 3.51
CA PRO A 575 -38.01 -62.44 4.23
C PRO A 575 -38.08 -62.71 5.75
N GLN A 576 -37.49 -61.82 6.56
CA GLN A 576 -37.64 -61.80 8.02
C GLN A 576 -38.94 -61.13 8.46
N PRO A 577 -39.60 -61.62 9.53
CA PRO A 577 -40.73 -60.92 10.11
C PRO A 577 -40.34 -59.62 10.85
N ASP A 578 -41.29 -58.66 10.90
CA ASP A 578 -41.14 -57.37 11.53
C ASP A 578 -40.66 -57.40 12.99
N PRO A 579 -39.76 -56.49 13.39
CA PRO A 579 -39.30 -56.43 14.79
C PRO A 579 -40.35 -55.81 15.71
N ALA A 580 -40.50 -56.42 16.90
CA ALA A 580 -41.33 -55.89 17.97
C ALA A 580 -40.74 -54.60 18.55
N PRO A 581 -41.56 -53.68 19.10
CA PRO A 581 -41.11 -52.40 19.60
C PRO A 581 -40.14 -52.49 20.76
N GLN A 582 -39.00 -51.81 20.71
CA GLN A 582 -38.00 -51.74 21.77
C GLN A 582 -38.46 -50.90 22.98
N PRO A 583 -38.16 -51.32 24.21
CA PRO A 583 -38.42 -50.51 25.39
C PRO A 583 -37.42 -49.33 25.45
N ALA A 584 -37.85 -48.21 26.06
CA ALA A 584 -37.06 -47.03 26.23
C ALA A 584 -35.71 -47.27 26.95
N PRO A 585 -34.60 -46.58 26.52
CA PRO A 585 -33.30 -46.74 27.13
C PRO A 585 -33.29 -46.24 28.58
N ALA A 586 -32.68 -47.04 29.46
CA ALA A 586 -32.38 -46.67 30.84
C ALA A 586 -31.33 -45.52 30.88
N PRO A 587 -31.34 -44.64 31.91
CA PRO A 587 -30.36 -43.58 32.01
C PRO A 587 -28.94 -44.12 32.10
N GLN A 588 -28.00 -43.58 31.28
CA GLN A 588 -26.59 -43.86 31.31
C GLN A 588 -26.00 -43.47 32.67
N PRO A 589 -25.18 -44.29 33.28
CA PRO A 589 -24.37 -43.88 34.43
C PRO A 589 -23.32 -42.85 34.00
N ASP A 590 -23.03 -41.87 34.87
CA ASP A 590 -21.99 -40.89 34.69
C ASP A 590 -20.66 -41.52 34.26
N PRO A 591 -19.91 -40.91 33.33
CA PRO A 591 -18.63 -41.48 32.93
C PRO A 591 -17.66 -41.50 34.10
N LEU A 592 -17.12 -42.65 34.36
CA LEU A 592 -15.99 -42.84 35.28
C LEU A 592 -14.86 -41.88 34.89
N PRO A 593 -14.15 -41.25 35.83
CA PRO A 593 -12.99 -40.46 35.51
C PRO A 593 -11.99 -41.29 34.70
N GLN A 594 -11.68 -40.80 33.51
CA GLN A 594 -10.62 -41.37 32.66
C GLN A 594 -9.32 -41.40 33.47
N PRO A 595 -8.57 -42.53 33.45
CA PRO A 595 -7.24 -42.53 34.04
C PRO A 595 -6.41 -41.45 33.36
N GLU A 596 -5.78 -40.57 34.14
CA GLU A 596 -4.76 -39.69 33.63
C GLU A 596 -3.73 -40.51 32.86
N LEU A 597 -3.68 -40.30 31.55
CA LEU A 597 -2.59 -40.82 30.73
C LEU A 597 -1.27 -40.32 31.34
N PRO A 598 -0.25 -41.17 31.44
CA PRO A 598 1.07 -40.73 31.91
C PRO A 598 1.47 -39.49 31.10
N ALA A 599 1.98 -38.43 31.74
CA ALA A 599 2.45 -37.23 31.09
C ALA A 599 3.46 -37.64 29.99
N GLU A 600 2.98 -37.84 28.76
CA GLU A 600 3.84 -37.92 27.60
C GLU A 600 4.68 -36.68 27.58
N ASN A 601 5.99 -36.81 27.40
CA ASN A 601 6.91 -35.70 27.20
C ASN A 601 6.44 -34.87 25.99
N ILE A 602 5.61 -33.88 26.24
CA ILE A 602 5.07 -32.98 25.22
C ILE A 602 6.26 -32.16 24.72
N LYS A 603 6.79 -32.52 23.56
CA LYS A 603 7.87 -31.79 22.91
C LYS A 603 7.32 -30.53 22.25
N ARG A 604 7.98 -29.39 22.45
CA ARG A 604 7.71 -28.16 21.71
C ARG A 604 7.91 -28.39 20.22
N ARG A 605 7.16 -27.70 19.42
CA ARG A 605 7.30 -27.76 17.97
C ARG A 605 8.36 -26.75 17.49
N ILE A 606 9.39 -27.26 16.79
CA ILE A 606 10.48 -26.44 16.24
C ILE A 606 9.99 -25.55 15.10
N SER A 607 10.58 -24.35 14.93
CA SER A 607 10.31 -23.46 13.81
C SER A 607 10.82 -24.03 12.47
N ALA A 608 10.34 -23.51 11.34
CA ALA A 608 10.85 -23.89 10.02
C ALA A 608 12.33 -23.54 9.85
N SER A 609 12.78 -22.41 10.40
CA SER A 609 14.18 -22.01 10.42
C SER A 609 15.07 -22.98 11.21
N THR A 610 14.60 -23.43 12.38
CA THR A 610 15.27 -24.47 13.17
C THR A 610 15.35 -25.78 12.41
N ALA A 611 14.24 -26.21 11.78
CA ALA A 611 14.23 -27.42 10.98
C ALA A 611 15.22 -27.38 9.81
N ALA A 612 15.37 -26.21 9.15
CA ALA A 612 16.35 -26.03 8.08
C ALA A 612 17.80 -26.23 8.56
N VAL A 613 18.16 -25.66 9.74
CA VAL A 613 19.49 -25.88 10.34
C VAL A 613 19.72 -27.35 10.68
N LEU A 614 18.75 -28.01 11.33
CA LEU A 614 18.85 -29.41 11.71
C LEU A 614 18.97 -30.33 10.49
N ASN A 615 18.22 -30.06 9.43
CA ASN A 615 18.29 -30.78 8.17
C ASN A 615 19.69 -30.69 7.56
N MET A 616 20.26 -29.50 7.46
CA MET A 616 21.58 -29.30 6.87
C MET A 616 22.70 -29.93 7.70
N ALA A 617 22.57 -29.95 9.02
CA ALA A 617 23.52 -30.60 9.92
C ALA A 617 23.56 -32.13 9.76
N ALA A 618 22.50 -32.76 9.23
CA ALA A 618 22.43 -34.21 9.01
C ALA A 618 22.92 -34.65 7.62
N VAL A 619 23.26 -33.75 6.70
CA VAL A 619 23.55 -34.08 5.29
C VAL A 619 24.95 -34.68 5.09
N GLN A 620 25.96 -34.20 5.79
CA GLN A 620 27.37 -34.54 5.56
C GLN A 620 27.67 -36.06 5.63
N PRO A 621 27.16 -36.82 6.64
CA PRO A 621 27.35 -38.27 6.68
C PRO A 621 26.74 -38.98 5.46
N LEU A 622 25.61 -38.52 4.92
CA LEU A 622 24.95 -39.09 3.76
C LEU A 622 25.73 -38.84 2.46
N VAL A 623 26.33 -37.67 2.32
CA VAL A 623 27.20 -37.36 1.19
C VAL A 623 28.46 -38.21 1.25
N PHE A 624 29.10 -38.26 2.43
CA PHE A 624 30.26 -39.12 2.66
C PHE A 624 29.99 -40.60 2.30
N ASP A 625 28.86 -41.14 2.75
CA ASP A 625 28.44 -42.53 2.51
C ASP A 625 28.18 -42.81 1.03
N ALA A 626 27.52 -41.91 0.34
CA ALA A 626 27.22 -42.08 -1.09
C ALA A 626 28.48 -42.08 -1.95
N GLU A 627 29.45 -41.24 -1.66
CA GLU A 627 30.76 -41.22 -2.33
C GLU A 627 31.56 -42.50 -2.01
N LEU A 628 31.57 -42.90 -0.73
CA LEU A 628 32.24 -44.11 -0.28
C LEU A 628 31.75 -45.38 -1.00
N GLU A 629 30.43 -45.54 -1.18
CA GLU A 629 29.82 -46.68 -1.81
C GLU A 629 30.31 -46.90 -3.24
N SER A 630 30.58 -45.85 -4.02
CA SER A 630 31.13 -45.96 -5.36
C SER A 630 32.57 -46.47 -5.42
N VAL A 631 33.37 -46.15 -4.38
CA VAL A 631 34.73 -46.73 -4.23
C VAL A 631 34.67 -48.19 -3.79
N ARG A 632 33.73 -48.54 -2.94
CA ARG A 632 33.45 -49.98 -2.56
C ARG A 632 33.04 -50.79 -3.78
N GLU A 633 32.17 -50.25 -4.67
CA GLU A 633 31.82 -50.91 -5.95
C GLU A 633 33.04 -51.10 -6.85
N ARG A 634 34.00 -50.11 -6.90
CA ARG A 634 35.28 -50.28 -7.60
C ARG A 634 36.12 -51.45 -7.04
N LEU A 635 36.30 -51.52 -5.71
CA LEU A 635 37.04 -52.61 -5.09
C LEU A 635 36.37 -53.97 -5.32
N GLN A 636 35.03 -54.03 -5.33
CA GLN A 636 34.28 -55.23 -5.68
C GLN A 636 34.51 -55.62 -7.16
N ALA A 637 34.46 -54.65 -8.09
CA ALA A 637 34.74 -54.88 -9.51
C ALA A 637 36.16 -55.44 -9.70
N ARG A 638 37.15 -54.95 -8.98
CA ARG A 638 38.55 -55.45 -9.02
C ARG A 638 38.64 -56.89 -8.59
N LYS A 639 37.96 -57.25 -7.49
CA LYS A 639 37.93 -58.64 -6.99
C LYS A 639 37.27 -59.62 -7.98
N MET A 640 36.28 -59.13 -8.71
CA MET A 640 35.53 -59.92 -9.68
C MET A 640 36.31 -60.10 -10.99
N ALA A 641 36.91 -59.05 -11.50
CA ALA A 641 37.53 -59.03 -12.80
C ALA A 641 38.96 -59.60 -12.82
N GLY A 642 39.74 -59.48 -11.77
CA GLY A 642 41.14 -59.97 -11.65
C GLY A 642 42.11 -59.28 -12.66
N ARG A 643 41.74 -58.13 -13.16
CA ARG A 643 42.48 -57.43 -14.27
C ARG A 643 43.07 -56.13 -13.78
N ASP A 644 44.10 -55.66 -14.45
CA ASP A 644 44.73 -54.40 -14.15
C ASP A 644 44.22 -53.30 -15.12
N ASP A 645 43.12 -52.64 -14.73
CA ASP A 645 42.51 -51.48 -15.40
C ASP A 645 42.77 -50.22 -14.55
N PRO A 646 43.94 -49.56 -14.70
CA PRO A 646 44.38 -48.59 -13.70
C PRO A 646 43.55 -47.30 -13.60
N LEU A 647 42.95 -46.84 -14.70
CA LEU A 647 42.14 -45.63 -14.71
C LEU A 647 40.64 -45.99 -14.63
N TRP A 648 39.92 -45.35 -13.72
CA TRP A 648 38.48 -45.57 -13.61
C TRP A 648 37.72 -44.28 -13.31
N MET A 649 36.43 -44.29 -13.68
CA MET A 649 35.53 -43.19 -13.48
C MET A 649 34.16 -43.79 -13.17
N THR A 650 33.44 -43.14 -12.21
CA THR A 650 32.11 -43.56 -11.82
C THR A 650 31.24 -42.32 -11.59
N GLN A 651 30.05 -42.31 -12.19
CA GLN A 651 29.00 -41.38 -11.93
C GLN A 651 27.91 -42.09 -11.13
N TYR A 652 27.39 -41.41 -10.13
CA TYR A 652 26.31 -41.94 -9.29
C TYR A 652 25.25 -40.88 -9.00
N ASN A 653 24.04 -41.33 -8.79
CA ASN A 653 22.92 -40.53 -8.30
C ASN A 653 22.16 -41.32 -7.27
N THR A 654 21.66 -40.63 -6.21
CA THR A 654 20.86 -41.22 -5.17
C THR A 654 19.84 -40.26 -4.65
N ARG A 655 18.71 -40.78 -4.21
CA ARG A 655 17.68 -40.04 -3.52
C ARG A 655 17.53 -40.61 -2.10
N ASN A 656 17.44 -39.71 -1.12
CA ASN A 656 17.18 -40.03 0.25
C ASN A 656 15.96 -39.26 0.78
N ASN A 657 15.12 -39.89 1.54
CA ASN A 657 14.12 -39.30 2.43
C ASN A 657 14.64 -39.46 3.85
N VAL A 658 14.77 -38.36 4.57
CA VAL A 658 15.48 -38.36 5.86
C VAL A 658 14.59 -37.75 6.94
N SER A 659 14.54 -38.39 8.10
CA SER A 659 13.90 -37.88 9.31
C SER A 659 14.88 -38.04 10.48
N THR A 660 15.22 -36.88 11.09
CA THR A 660 16.19 -36.85 12.20
C THR A 660 15.49 -37.11 13.56
N SER A 661 16.24 -37.55 14.56
CA SER A 661 15.72 -37.71 15.92
C SER A 661 15.21 -36.42 16.55
N ALA A 662 15.63 -35.25 16.04
CA ALA A 662 15.14 -33.93 16.44
C ALA A 662 13.78 -33.57 15.81
N GLY A 663 13.24 -34.41 14.91
CA GLY A 663 11.96 -34.15 14.21
C GLY A 663 12.06 -33.22 13.02
N ALA A 664 13.24 -33.07 12.43
CA ALA A 664 13.44 -32.37 11.15
C ALA A 664 13.45 -33.42 10.01
N GLU A 665 12.80 -33.08 8.91
CA GLU A 665 12.64 -33.98 7.75
C GLU A 665 13.04 -33.27 6.46
N PHE A 666 13.69 -34.01 5.55
CA PHE A 666 14.06 -33.50 4.24
C PHE A 666 14.16 -34.61 3.18
N LYS A 667 14.12 -34.17 1.92
CA LYS A 667 14.41 -35.02 0.75
C LYS A 667 15.71 -34.56 0.14
N GLN A 668 16.65 -35.48 -0.05
CA GLN A 668 17.93 -35.23 -0.67
C GLN A 668 18.00 -35.89 -2.04
N THR A 669 18.47 -35.17 -3.05
CA THR A 669 18.90 -35.70 -4.34
C THR A 669 20.38 -35.37 -4.49
N LEU A 670 21.22 -36.40 -4.53
CA LEU A 670 22.66 -36.28 -4.58
C LEU A 670 23.20 -36.92 -5.86
N GLY A 671 24.01 -36.20 -6.61
CA GLY A 671 24.70 -36.70 -7.76
C GLY A 671 26.20 -36.37 -7.71
N GLY A 672 27.05 -37.24 -8.19
CA GLY A 672 28.48 -37.04 -8.18
C GLY A 672 29.25 -37.84 -9.21
N LEU A 673 30.50 -37.38 -9.41
CA LEU A 673 31.48 -37.99 -10.27
C LEU A 673 32.74 -38.29 -9.46
N ILE A 674 33.22 -39.53 -9.57
CA ILE A 674 34.48 -39.98 -8.97
C ILE A 674 35.41 -40.45 -10.06
N MET A 675 36.65 -40.04 -9.95
CA MET A 675 37.75 -40.51 -10.85
C MET A 675 38.90 -40.99 -10.00
N GLY A 676 39.50 -42.07 -10.37
CA GLY A 676 40.60 -42.65 -9.62
C GLY A 676 41.58 -43.44 -10.50
N ILE A 677 42.69 -43.69 -9.86
CA ILE A 677 43.72 -44.54 -10.41
C ILE A 677 44.07 -45.63 -9.37
N ASP A 678 44.34 -46.85 -9.84
CA ASP A 678 44.81 -47.91 -8.95
C ASP A 678 45.71 -48.88 -9.71
N ARG A 679 46.50 -49.62 -8.94
CA ARG A 679 47.40 -50.65 -9.42
C ARG A 679 47.11 -51.97 -8.75
N LEU A 680 47.03 -53.02 -9.55
CA LEU A 680 46.95 -54.39 -9.10
C LEU A 680 48.34 -54.99 -9.04
N SER A 681 48.76 -55.50 -7.90
CA SER A 681 50.01 -56.25 -7.68
C SER A 681 49.69 -57.70 -7.35
N GLN A 682 50.28 -58.63 -8.09
CA GLN A 682 50.15 -60.06 -7.86
C GLN A 682 51.30 -60.58 -7.03
N TYR A 683 51.00 -61.39 -6.06
CA TYR A 683 51.91 -62.08 -5.18
C TYR A 683 51.65 -63.63 -5.28
N GLU A 684 52.51 -64.50 -4.76
CA GLU A 684 52.39 -65.96 -4.87
C GLU A 684 51.03 -66.50 -4.46
N LYS A 685 50.44 -65.94 -3.40
CA LYS A 685 49.16 -66.43 -2.81
C LYS A 685 48.13 -65.33 -2.56
N SER A 686 48.39 -64.14 -3.04
CA SER A 686 47.50 -63.01 -2.86
C SER A 686 47.64 -62.01 -3.94
N SER A 687 46.62 -61.14 -4.11
CA SER A 687 46.68 -59.94 -4.91
C SER A 687 46.38 -58.72 -4.10
N GLY A 688 47.07 -57.61 -4.37
CA GLY A 688 46.89 -56.33 -3.68
C GLY A 688 46.50 -55.23 -4.62
N THR A 689 45.52 -54.45 -4.32
CA THR A 689 45.15 -53.23 -5.05
C THR A 689 45.48 -52.04 -4.19
N LEU A 690 46.14 -51.05 -4.73
CA LEU A 690 46.37 -49.76 -4.11
C LEU A 690 45.92 -48.66 -5.05
N GLY A 691 45.12 -47.70 -4.59
CA GLY A 691 44.61 -46.64 -5.42
C GLY A 691 44.32 -45.33 -4.65
N ALA A 692 44.09 -44.29 -5.48
CA ALA A 692 43.67 -43.00 -5.02
C ALA A 692 42.55 -42.47 -5.91
N PHE A 693 41.73 -41.60 -5.37
CA PHE A 693 40.60 -41.01 -6.07
C PHE A 693 40.35 -39.58 -5.67
N PHE A 694 39.69 -38.85 -6.55
CA PHE A 694 39.10 -37.54 -6.35
C PHE A 694 37.61 -37.60 -6.70
N SER A 695 36.77 -36.90 -5.96
CA SER A 695 35.35 -36.79 -6.31
C SER A 695 34.81 -35.39 -6.12
N TYR A 696 33.81 -35.08 -6.95
CA TYR A 696 32.92 -33.93 -6.80
C TYR A 696 31.49 -34.45 -6.73
N SER A 697 30.73 -33.91 -5.77
CA SER A 697 29.29 -34.19 -5.70
C SER A 697 28.49 -32.95 -5.33
N HIS A 698 27.28 -32.90 -5.85
CA HIS A 698 26.28 -31.88 -5.59
C HIS A 698 25.03 -32.49 -5.01
N SER A 699 24.55 -31.94 -3.92
CA SER A 699 23.38 -32.37 -3.18
C SER A 699 22.33 -31.27 -3.08
N ASN A 700 21.13 -31.55 -3.58
CA ASN A 700 19.94 -30.71 -3.40
C ASN A 700 19.10 -31.25 -2.24
N ILE A 701 18.75 -30.41 -1.30
CA ILE A 701 18.02 -30.76 -0.08
C ILE A 701 16.72 -29.94 -0.03
N GLY A 702 15.58 -30.60 -0.19
CA GLY A 702 14.27 -29.96 -0.03
C GLY A 702 13.75 -30.17 1.39
N PHE A 703 13.54 -29.08 2.15
CA PHE A 703 13.05 -29.13 3.54
C PHE A 703 11.54 -29.34 3.59
N SER A 704 11.06 -30.28 4.41
CA SER A 704 9.61 -30.57 4.51
C SER A 704 8.79 -29.38 5.03
N ARG A 705 9.41 -28.44 5.76
CA ARG A 705 8.77 -27.23 6.28
C ARG A 705 8.94 -25.99 5.41
N GLY A 706 9.51 -26.17 4.20
CA GLY A 706 9.73 -25.10 3.24
C GLY A 706 11.17 -24.63 3.17
N GLY A 707 11.58 -24.19 1.98
CA GLY A 707 12.95 -23.87 1.66
C GLY A 707 13.74 -25.06 1.15
N GLU A 708 15.00 -24.83 0.88
CA GLU A 708 15.93 -25.80 0.30
C GLU A 708 17.36 -25.57 0.82
N GLY A 709 18.22 -26.50 0.58
CA GLY A 709 19.64 -26.38 0.84
C GLY A 709 20.46 -27.04 -0.25
N TYR A 710 21.72 -26.66 -0.32
CA TYR A 710 22.68 -27.21 -1.26
C TYR A 710 23.97 -27.56 -0.57
N VAL A 711 24.58 -28.70 -0.92
CA VAL A 711 25.92 -29.07 -0.45
C VAL A 711 26.77 -29.50 -1.64
N ASP A 712 27.84 -28.75 -1.88
CA ASP A 712 28.92 -29.16 -2.77
C ASP A 712 30.02 -29.83 -1.98
N SER A 713 30.43 -31.03 -2.41
CA SER A 713 31.49 -31.79 -1.76
C SER A 713 32.63 -32.05 -2.72
N TYR A 714 33.82 -31.73 -2.26
CA TYR A 714 35.09 -32.10 -2.91
C TYR A 714 35.80 -33.08 -2.01
N SER A 715 36.10 -34.28 -2.52
CA SER A 715 36.78 -35.26 -1.70
C SER A 715 38.01 -35.86 -2.40
N PHE A 716 38.99 -36.21 -1.57
CA PHE A 716 40.17 -36.96 -1.95
C PHE A 716 40.34 -38.16 -1.02
N GLY A 717 40.71 -39.28 -1.56
CA GLY A 717 40.90 -40.48 -0.78
C GLY A 717 41.87 -41.47 -1.38
N VAL A 718 42.27 -42.41 -0.51
CA VAL A 718 43.10 -43.53 -0.90
C VAL A 718 42.42 -44.85 -0.48
N TYR A 719 42.67 -45.92 -1.16
CA TYR A 719 42.14 -47.22 -0.83
C TYR A 719 43.13 -48.33 -1.09
N ALA A 720 43.01 -49.40 -0.32
CA ALA A 720 43.77 -50.62 -0.49
C ALA A 720 42.86 -51.85 -0.37
N GLY A 721 43.05 -52.83 -1.21
CA GLY A 721 42.37 -54.11 -1.16
C GLY A 721 43.42 -55.23 -1.16
N LEU A 722 43.22 -56.24 -0.34
CA LEU A 722 44.00 -57.45 -0.30
C LEU A 722 43.06 -58.65 -0.53
N GLN A 723 43.40 -59.55 -1.46
CA GLN A 723 42.68 -60.81 -1.70
C GLN A 723 43.63 -61.95 -1.68
N HIS A 724 43.33 -62.94 -0.85
CA HIS A 724 44.12 -64.20 -0.71
C HIS A 724 43.51 -65.32 -1.54
N GLU A 725 44.30 -66.31 -1.95
CA GLU A 725 43.85 -67.46 -2.77
C GLU A 725 42.74 -68.30 -2.05
N SER A 726 42.65 -68.28 -0.73
CA SER A 726 41.54 -68.86 0.05
C SER A 726 40.20 -68.19 -0.11
N GLY A 727 40.14 -67.12 -0.86
CA GLY A 727 38.94 -66.24 -1.01
C GLY A 727 38.79 -65.14 0.07
N PHE A 728 39.63 -65.17 1.13
CA PHE A 728 39.63 -64.11 2.16
C PHE A 728 40.06 -62.78 1.52
N TYR A 729 39.38 -61.69 1.88
CA TYR A 729 39.77 -60.36 1.45
C TYR A 729 39.65 -59.34 2.59
N LEU A 730 40.39 -58.24 2.45
CA LEU A 730 40.36 -57.06 3.31
C LEU A 730 40.44 -55.82 2.45
N ASP A 731 39.43 -54.94 2.53
CA ASP A 731 39.40 -53.65 1.86
C ASP A 731 39.46 -52.56 2.90
N SER A 732 40.24 -51.54 2.62
CA SER A 732 40.33 -50.32 3.43
C SER A 732 40.26 -49.08 2.54
N ILE A 733 39.50 -48.08 2.99
CA ILE A 733 39.34 -46.79 2.30
C ILE A 733 39.48 -45.70 3.35
N ALA A 734 40.26 -44.63 3.03
CA ALA A 734 40.35 -43.44 3.84
C ALA A 734 40.13 -42.24 2.92
N LYS A 735 39.27 -41.31 3.34
CA LYS A 735 38.97 -40.11 2.55
C LYS A 735 38.70 -38.90 3.39
N ALA A 736 38.97 -37.72 2.82
CA ALA A 736 38.66 -36.44 3.37
C ALA A 736 37.75 -35.67 2.43
N ASN A 737 36.82 -34.89 2.97
CA ASN A 737 35.88 -34.06 2.24
C ASN A 737 36.00 -32.59 2.67
N LEU A 738 35.80 -31.70 1.71
CA LEU A 738 35.52 -30.29 1.94
C LEU A 738 34.09 -30.05 1.48
N PHE A 739 33.22 -29.56 2.39
CA PHE A 739 31.82 -29.30 2.12
C PHE A 739 31.57 -27.80 2.09
N ASP A 740 30.94 -27.33 1.01
CA ASP A 740 30.38 -25.97 0.88
C ASP A 740 28.86 -26.09 1.04
N ASN A 741 28.34 -25.51 2.12
CA ASN A 741 26.95 -25.70 2.53
C ASN A 741 26.20 -24.38 2.37
N ASN A 742 25.05 -24.41 1.71
CA ASN A 742 24.17 -23.28 1.52
C ASN A 742 22.76 -23.62 2.03
N VAL A 743 22.23 -22.81 2.93
CA VAL A 743 20.91 -22.94 3.52
C VAL A 743 20.02 -21.86 2.97
N LYS A 744 18.89 -22.18 2.37
CA LYS A 744 17.83 -21.28 1.93
C LYS A 744 16.52 -21.63 2.61
N GLY A 745 16.45 -21.33 3.90
CA GLY A 745 15.26 -21.58 4.71
C GLY A 745 14.12 -20.60 4.38
N ARG A 746 12.90 -21.05 4.58
CA ARG A 746 11.69 -20.22 4.47
C ARG A 746 10.93 -20.26 5.77
N MET A 747 10.73 -19.09 6.36
CA MET A 747 9.88 -18.91 7.53
C MET A 747 8.40 -19.11 7.17
N ASN A 748 7.55 -19.40 8.16
CA ASN A 748 6.10 -19.56 7.95
C ASN A 748 5.42 -18.29 7.39
N ASN A 749 5.94 -17.12 7.71
CA ASN A 749 5.49 -15.84 7.16
C ASN A 749 6.00 -15.57 5.72
N GLY A 750 6.80 -16.47 5.13
CA GLY A 750 7.40 -16.33 3.81
C GLY A 750 8.77 -15.64 3.80
N GLY A 751 9.25 -15.16 4.95
CA GLY A 751 10.56 -14.54 5.10
C GLY A 751 11.71 -15.54 4.84
N ALA A 752 12.88 -15.02 4.44
CA ALA A 752 14.08 -15.82 4.21
C ALA A 752 14.82 -16.11 5.52
N ALA A 753 15.41 -17.30 5.62
CA ALA A 753 16.33 -17.72 6.67
C ALA A 753 17.55 -18.37 6.01
N ASP A 754 18.37 -17.53 5.34
CA ASP A 754 19.49 -17.98 4.51
C ASP A 754 20.81 -17.95 5.26
N GLY A 755 21.71 -18.89 4.97
CA GLY A 755 23.04 -18.96 5.55
C GLY A 755 24.00 -19.80 4.74
N ASP A 756 25.29 -19.47 4.80
CA ASP A 756 26.37 -20.18 4.13
C ASP A 756 27.45 -20.56 5.12
N TYR A 757 28.01 -21.76 4.98
CA TYR A 757 29.13 -22.19 5.80
C TYR A 757 29.94 -23.29 5.16
N ARG A 758 31.23 -23.38 5.52
CA ARG A 758 32.14 -24.44 5.08
C ARG A 758 32.56 -25.33 6.23
N THR A 759 32.65 -26.64 5.94
CA THR A 759 33.10 -27.66 6.86
C THR A 759 34.03 -28.64 6.15
N TRP A 760 34.82 -29.33 6.92
CA TRP A 760 35.62 -30.45 6.43
C TRP A 760 35.22 -31.72 7.18
N GLY A 761 35.45 -32.87 6.57
CA GLY A 761 35.24 -34.17 7.19
C GLY A 761 36.30 -35.16 6.79
N ILE A 762 36.56 -36.11 7.67
CA ILE A 762 37.46 -37.24 7.42
C ILE A 762 36.79 -38.54 7.86
N GLY A 763 37.04 -39.58 7.11
CA GLY A 763 36.50 -40.89 7.48
C GLY A 763 37.26 -42.05 6.89
N ALA A 764 36.99 -43.21 7.44
CA ALA A 764 37.59 -44.49 7.01
C ALA A 764 36.56 -45.58 6.96
N HIS A 765 36.80 -46.54 6.10
CA HIS A 765 36.01 -47.78 5.95
C HIS A 765 36.91 -48.97 5.91
N LEU A 766 36.50 -50.04 6.58
CA LEU A 766 37.15 -51.32 6.59
C LEU A 766 36.09 -52.39 6.31
N GLU A 767 36.31 -53.23 5.28
CA GLU A 767 35.44 -54.36 4.93
C GLU A 767 36.30 -55.61 4.83
N SER A 768 35.82 -56.72 5.48
CA SER A 768 36.47 -58.01 5.40
C SER A 768 35.44 -59.09 5.11
N GLY A 769 35.80 -60.07 4.31
CA GLY A 769 34.91 -61.17 3.99
C GLY A 769 35.66 -62.29 3.32
N ILE A 770 34.92 -63.29 2.90
CA ILE A 770 35.42 -64.44 2.19
C ILE A 770 34.60 -64.68 0.95
N ARG A 771 35.24 -64.72 -0.23
CA ARG A 771 34.63 -65.07 -1.51
C ARG A 771 34.68 -66.60 -1.73
N LEU A 772 33.55 -67.27 -1.65
CA LEU A 772 33.36 -68.67 -1.86
C LEU A 772 32.88 -68.87 -3.30
N SER A 773 33.74 -69.43 -4.16
CA SER A 773 33.43 -69.60 -5.58
C SER A 773 33.25 -71.06 -5.91
N ASN A 774 32.20 -71.42 -6.66
CA ASN A 774 31.94 -72.75 -7.16
C ASN A 774 31.48 -72.64 -8.62
N ASN A 775 32.32 -73.03 -9.57
CA ASN A 775 32.14 -72.84 -11.00
C ASN A 775 31.97 -71.32 -11.36
N ASN A 776 30.82 -70.93 -11.91
CA ASN A 776 30.52 -69.59 -12.31
C ASN A 776 29.83 -68.75 -11.22
N TRP A 777 29.41 -69.33 -10.09
CA TRP A 777 28.80 -68.73 -8.97
C TRP A 777 29.79 -68.36 -7.86
N SER A 778 29.60 -67.22 -7.25
CA SER A 778 30.31 -66.90 -6.03
C SER A 778 29.35 -66.34 -4.99
N ALA A 779 29.58 -66.62 -3.73
CA ALA A 779 28.89 -66.07 -2.55
C ALA A 779 29.95 -65.39 -1.66
N THR A 780 29.68 -64.21 -1.20
CA THR A 780 30.64 -63.40 -0.43
C THR A 780 29.99 -62.89 0.87
N PRO A 781 29.95 -63.61 1.93
CA PRO A 781 29.65 -63.07 3.24
C PRO A 781 30.75 -62.08 3.67
N TYR A 782 30.32 -60.95 4.27
CA TYR A 782 31.23 -59.89 4.71
C TYR A 782 30.73 -59.15 5.93
N MET A 783 31.66 -58.48 6.58
CA MET A 783 31.41 -57.48 7.64
C MET A 783 32.20 -56.24 7.33
N ALA A 784 31.62 -55.08 7.70
CA ALA A 784 32.29 -53.78 7.46
C ALA A 784 32.03 -52.78 8.59
N PHE A 785 32.99 -51.92 8.80
CA PHE A 785 32.91 -50.80 9.73
C PHE A 785 33.27 -49.49 8.98
N THR A 786 32.46 -48.47 9.23
CA THR A 786 32.65 -47.14 8.64
C THR A 786 32.61 -46.08 9.72
N GLY A 787 33.64 -45.25 9.80
CA GLY A 787 33.67 -44.12 10.71
C GLY A 787 33.84 -42.80 9.92
N PHE A 788 33.13 -41.77 10.31
CA PHE A 788 33.24 -40.43 9.78
C PHE A 788 33.13 -39.38 10.89
N THR A 789 33.91 -38.32 10.77
CA THR A 789 33.80 -37.13 11.62
C THR A 789 33.87 -35.85 10.77
N GLY A 790 32.90 -34.99 10.96
CA GLY A 790 32.82 -33.65 10.33
C GLY A 790 33.11 -32.57 11.34
N SER A 791 33.74 -31.47 10.90
CA SER A 791 34.11 -30.34 11.76
C SER A 791 32.90 -29.57 12.29
N ALA A 792 32.97 -29.15 13.56
CA ALA A 792 32.00 -28.24 14.15
C ALA A 792 31.99 -26.88 13.42
N ARG A 793 30.85 -26.22 13.39
CA ARG A 793 30.70 -24.89 12.78
C ARG A 793 29.61 -24.07 13.43
N LYS A 794 29.93 -22.77 13.66
CA LYS A 794 28.97 -21.72 14.04
C LYS A 794 28.71 -20.83 12.86
N TYR A 795 27.44 -20.52 12.62
CA TYR A 795 27.01 -19.58 11.59
C TYR A 795 25.69 -18.92 11.99
N ALA A 796 25.33 -17.84 11.29
CA ALA A 796 24.07 -17.14 11.48
C ALA A 796 23.24 -17.19 10.21
N LEU A 797 21.92 -17.25 10.36
CA LEU A 797 20.97 -17.09 9.27
C LEU A 797 20.58 -15.62 9.10
N SER A 798 20.10 -15.25 7.92
CA SER A 798 19.68 -13.89 7.58
C SER A 798 18.57 -13.34 8.49
N ASN A 799 17.75 -14.19 9.11
CA ASN A 799 16.73 -13.83 10.09
C ASN A 799 17.27 -13.66 11.52
N GLY A 800 18.59 -13.65 11.72
CA GLY A 800 19.26 -13.46 13.03
C GLY A 800 19.42 -14.72 13.86
N MET A 801 18.90 -15.89 13.42
CA MET A 801 19.09 -17.17 14.13
C MET A 801 20.56 -17.58 14.15
N GLN A 802 21.06 -17.95 15.32
CA GLN A 802 22.41 -18.49 15.52
C GLN A 802 22.37 -20.02 15.51
N ALA A 803 23.18 -20.63 14.69
CA ALA A 803 23.36 -22.08 14.60
C ALA A 803 24.75 -22.48 15.04
N ASP A 804 24.86 -23.40 16.00
CA ASP A 804 26.08 -24.02 16.46
C ASP A 804 25.99 -25.51 16.25
N VAL A 805 26.59 -26.02 15.18
CA VAL A 805 26.62 -27.44 14.82
C VAL A 805 27.90 -28.02 15.44
N ASP A 806 27.75 -28.94 16.39
CA ASP A 806 28.86 -29.67 16.99
C ASP A 806 29.52 -30.61 15.98
N THR A 807 30.63 -31.23 16.34
CA THR A 807 31.30 -32.24 15.53
C THR A 807 30.33 -33.31 15.11
N THR A 808 30.03 -33.42 13.81
CA THR A 808 29.18 -34.48 13.28
C THR A 808 29.91 -35.82 13.25
N ARG A 809 29.27 -36.87 13.70
CA ARG A 809 29.85 -38.22 13.80
C ARG A 809 28.94 -39.25 13.13
N MET A 810 29.57 -40.23 12.50
CA MET A 810 28.94 -41.46 12.00
C MET A 810 29.85 -42.65 12.39
N LEU A 811 29.29 -43.68 12.97
CA LEU A 811 29.93 -44.92 13.25
C LEU A 811 28.97 -46.09 12.88
N ARG A 812 29.28 -46.77 11.81
CA ARG A 812 28.38 -47.79 11.24
C ARG A 812 29.04 -49.14 11.22
N ALA A 813 28.30 -50.13 11.68
CA ALA A 813 28.58 -51.54 11.47
C ALA A 813 27.66 -52.12 10.38
N GLU A 814 28.20 -52.96 9.53
CA GLU A 814 27.46 -53.57 8.42
C GLU A 814 27.81 -55.06 8.35
N ALA A 815 26.79 -55.89 8.11
CA ALA A 815 26.96 -57.31 7.77
C ALA A 815 26.12 -57.62 6.55
N GLY A 816 26.65 -58.37 5.60
CA GLY A 816 25.96 -58.63 4.35
C GLY A 816 26.45 -59.88 3.61
N LEU A 817 25.73 -60.17 2.56
CA LEU A 817 26.00 -61.25 1.61
C LEU A 817 25.94 -60.74 0.19
N GLY A 818 27.04 -60.87 -0.55
CA GLY A 818 27.10 -60.70 -1.99
C GLY A 818 26.97 -61.99 -2.74
N MET A 819 26.35 -62.00 -3.87
CA MET A 819 26.28 -63.11 -4.82
C MET A 819 26.57 -62.62 -6.22
N ASP A 820 27.39 -63.34 -6.99
CA ASP A 820 27.64 -63.00 -8.39
C ASP A 820 27.73 -64.23 -9.27
N TYR A 821 27.46 -64.03 -10.57
CA TYR A 821 27.56 -65.09 -11.58
C TYR A 821 28.39 -64.61 -12.75
N ARG A 822 29.41 -65.43 -13.13
CA ARG A 822 30.28 -65.09 -14.24
C ARG A 822 29.78 -65.74 -15.51
N LEU A 823 29.39 -64.91 -16.51
CA LEU A 823 28.92 -65.36 -17.81
C LEU A 823 29.96 -65.00 -18.89
N ILE A 824 30.53 -66.01 -19.52
CA ILE A 824 31.44 -65.79 -20.65
C ILE A 824 30.64 -65.90 -21.97
N LEU A 825 30.66 -64.85 -22.79
CA LEU A 825 29.94 -64.82 -24.03
C LEU A 825 30.75 -65.45 -25.18
N SER A 826 30.07 -65.92 -26.23
CA SER A 826 30.70 -66.58 -27.38
C SER A 826 31.68 -65.69 -28.14
N ASN A 827 31.58 -64.40 -28.06
CA ASN A 827 32.48 -63.38 -28.67
C ASN A 827 33.68 -63.03 -27.76
N GLY A 828 33.91 -63.75 -26.64
CA GLY A 828 34.97 -63.45 -25.68
C GLY A 828 34.66 -62.32 -24.70
N GLY A 829 33.50 -61.76 -24.78
CA GLY A 829 33.00 -60.80 -23.76
C GLY A 829 32.66 -61.50 -22.43
N GLU A 830 32.68 -60.76 -21.35
CA GLU A 830 32.33 -61.28 -20.01
C GLU A 830 31.29 -60.38 -19.36
N LEU A 831 30.22 -60.97 -18.85
CA LEU A 831 29.21 -60.30 -18.07
C LEU A 831 29.17 -60.95 -16.65
N GLN A 832 29.08 -60.12 -15.62
CA GLN A 832 29.03 -60.58 -14.25
C GLN A 832 27.93 -59.87 -13.49
N PRO A 833 26.67 -60.36 -13.57
CA PRO A 833 25.59 -59.86 -12.73
C PRO A 833 25.86 -60.22 -11.27
N TRP A 834 25.45 -59.27 -10.40
CA TRP A 834 25.63 -59.47 -8.96
C TRP A 834 24.45 -58.91 -8.17
N LEU A 835 24.27 -59.44 -6.95
CA LEU A 835 23.31 -59.01 -5.96
C LEU A 835 24.01 -58.89 -4.58
N LYS A 836 23.70 -57.85 -3.83
CA LYS A 836 24.23 -57.65 -2.47
C LYS A 836 23.09 -57.24 -1.54
N ILE A 837 22.99 -57.95 -0.39
CA ILE A 837 22.02 -57.66 0.66
C ILE A 837 22.79 -57.43 1.94
N SER A 838 22.48 -56.33 2.65
CA SER A 838 23.15 -56.03 3.91
C SER A 838 22.20 -55.40 4.95
N ALA A 839 22.54 -55.60 6.21
CA ALA A 839 22.01 -54.88 7.35
C ALA A 839 23.08 -53.91 7.86
N ARG A 840 22.70 -52.64 7.99
CA ARG A 840 23.56 -51.55 8.43
C ARG A 840 23.05 -50.97 9.73
N GLN A 841 23.86 -50.90 10.77
CA GLN A 841 23.54 -50.31 12.06
C GLN A 841 24.34 -49.05 12.26
N GLU A 842 23.67 -47.90 12.31
CA GLU A 842 24.29 -46.64 12.73
C GLU A 842 24.32 -46.54 14.25
N LEU A 843 25.51 -46.40 14.81
CA LEU A 843 25.80 -46.42 16.24
C LEU A 843 25.97 -45.03 16.85
N ALA A 844 26.28 -44.00 16.03
CA ALA A 844 26.43 -42.63 16.53
C ALA A 844 25.04 -42.04 16.88
N ASN A 845 24.88 -41.66 18.13
CA ASN A 845 23.61 -41.12 18.67
C ASN A 845 23.81 -39.84 19.50
N ASN A 846 24.87 -39.09 19.27
CA ASN A 846 25.26 -37.92 20.05
C ASN A 846 25.59 -36.71 19.16
N ASN A 847 25.09 -36.65 17.95
CA ASN A 847 25.21 -35.47 17.11
C ASN A 847 24.31 -34.34 17.66
N GLN A 848 24.91 -33.22 18.02
CA GLN A 848 24.22 -32.12 18.67
C GLN A 848 24.24 -30.86 17.82
N VAL A 849 23.13 -30.13 17.86
CA VAL A 849 22.98 -28.82 17.27
C VAL A 849 22.38 -27.89 18.32
N THR A 850 23.02 -26.75 18.55
CA THR A 850 22.50 -25.72 19.46
C THR A 850 22.02 -24.53 18.66
N ILE A 851 20.77 -24.12 18.90
CA ILE A 851 20.13 -22.96 18.27
C ILE A 851 20.12 -21.79 19.26
N ASN A 852 20.44 -20.59 18.76
CA ASN A 852 20.47 -19.34 19.53
C ASN A 852 21.29 -19.44 20.84
N ASN A 853 22.38 -20.19 20.79
CA ASN A 853 23.30 -20.44 21.92
C ASN A 853 22.63 -21.07 23.16
N ARG A 854 21.46 -21.70 23.00
CA ARG A 854 20.67 -22.19 24.15
C ARG A 854 19.93 -23.49 23.92
N ASP A 855 19.11 -23.56 22.87
CA ASP A 855 18.25 -24.73 22.61
C ASP A 855 19.08 -25.82 21.93
N ARG A 856 19.33 -26.92 22.66
CA ARG A 856 20.16 -28.04 22.22
C ARG A 856 19.32 -29.23 21.74
N PHE A 857 19.64 -29.70 20.54
CA PHE A 857 18.95 -30.81 19.90
C PHE A 857 19.91 -31.98 19.65
N ASN A 858 19.48 -33.19 19.95
CA ASN A 858 20.05 -34.42 19.41
C ASN A 858 19.56 -34.58 17.97
N ASN A 859 20.47 -34.60 17.00
CA ASN A 859 20.14 -34.63 15.57
C ASN A 859 20.77 -35.86 14.88
N ASP A 860 20.39 -37.04 15.33
CA ASP A 860 20.96 -38.30 14.91
C ASP A 860 20.19 -38.98 13.79
N LEU A 861 20.91 -39.82 13.04
CA LEU A 861 20.37 -40.80 12.09
C LEU A 861 20.60 -42.22 12.56
N SER A 862 20.68 -42.44 13.89
CA SER A 862 20.97 -43.72 14.52
C SER A 862 19.86 -44.74 14.27
N GLY A 863 20.25 -46.02 14.18
CA GLY A 863 19.33 -47.14 14.03
C GLY A 863 19.72 -48.08 12.88
N MET A 864 18.88 -49.09 12.69
CA MET A 864 19.13 -50.18 11.73
C MET A 864 18.38 -49.94 10.42
N ARG A 865 19.05 -50.27 9.29
CA ARG A 865 18.45 -50.23 7.94
C ARG A 865 18.92 -51.41 7.11
N GLY A 866 18.03 -51.94 6.24
CA GLY A 866 18.32 -52.93 5.22
C GLY A 866 18.73 -52.24 3.90
N VAL A 867 19.71 -52.79 3.19
CA VAL A 867 20.15 -52.30 1.91
C VAL A 867 20.21 -53.40 0.88
N PHE A 868 19.66 -53.17 -0.29
CA PHE A 868 19.64 -54.08 -1.44
C PHE A 868 20.33 -53.40 -2.61
N GLN A 869 21.28 -54.11 -3.23
CA GLN A 869 22.00 -53.59 -4.37
C GLN A 869 22.13 -54.68 -5.44
N THR A 870 22.00 -54.35 -6.67
CA THR A 870 22.22 -55.25 -7.82
C THR A 870 22.91 -54.48 -8.93
N GLY A 871 23.62 -55.21 -9.76
CA GLY A 871 24.33 -54.61 -10.86
C GLY A 871 24.91 -55.65 -11.82
N VAL A 872 25.66 -55.13 -12.80
CA VAL A 872 26.39 -55.95 -13.77
C VAL A 872 27.72 -55.28 -14.01
N HIS A 873 28.79 -56.09 -14.03
CA HIS A 873 30.09 -55.76 -14.58
C HIS A 873 30.19 -56.38 -15.97
N ALA A 874 30.71 -55.65 -16.92
CA ALA A 874 30.85 -56.07 -18.32
C ALA A 874 32.26 -55.76 -18.85
N LYS A 875 32.90 -56.77 -19.44
CA LYS A 875 34.06 -56.57 -20.28
C LYS A 875 33.57 -56.15 -21.69
N ILE A 876 33.74 -54.87 -22.04
CA ILE A 876 33.25 -54.31 -23.29
C ILE A 876 34.26 -54.54 -24.40
N THR A 877 35.53 -54.31 -24.14
CA THR A 877 36.67 -54.61 -24.98
C THR A 877 37.81 -55.19 -24.12
N ASP A 878 38.95 -55.55 -24.74
CA ASP A 878 40.12 -55.97 -23.99
C ASP A 878 40.68 -54.89 -23.08
N ASN A 879 40.45 -53.57 -23.39
CA ASN A 879 40.97 -52.48 -22.67
C ASN A 879 39.89 -51.67 -21.91
N LEU A 880 38.62 -52.00 -22.09
CA LEU A 880 37.51 -51.23 -21.49
C LEU A 880 36.57 -52.18 -20.75
N THR A 881 36.32 -51.88 -19.47
CA THR A 881 35.28 -52.50 -18.68
C THR A 881 34.25 -51.44 -18.25
N GLY A 882 33.01 -51.83 -18.06
CA GLY A 882 31.91 -51.03 -17.59
C GLY A 882 31.15 -51.67 -16.44
N HIS A 883 30.51 -50.86 -15.62
CA HIS A 883 29.58 -51.37 -14.65
C HIS A 883 28.34 -50.50 -14.54
N LEU A 884 27.23 -51.14 -14.21
CA LEU A 884 25.96 -50.51 -13.90
C LEU A 884 25.42 -51.12 -12.65
N SER A 885 24.92 -50.30 -11.71
CA SER A 885 24.27 -50.78 -10.48
C SER A 885 23.06 -49.99 -10.12
N ALA A 886 22.16 -50.61 -9.37
CA ALA A 886 21.00 -49.99 -8.72
C ALA A 886 20.90 -50.44 -7.29
N GLY A 887 20.37 -49.62 -6.42
CA GLY A 887 20.21 -49.93 -4.99
C GLY A 887 18.96 -49.34 -4.41
N TYR A 888 18.50 -49.98 -3.34
CA TYR A 888 17.40 -49.53 -2.47
C TYR A 888 17.82 -49.73 -1.01
N GLY A 889 17.45 -48.80 -0.14
CA GLY A 889 17.69 -48.93 1.30
C GLY A 889 16.56 -48.33 2.11
N ASP A 890 16.21 -49.00 3.21
CA ASP A 890 15.14 -48.52 4.09
C ASP A 890 15.44 -48.92 5.55
N GLY A 891 15.04 -48.00 6.46
CA GLY A 891 15.18 -48.21 7.91
C GLY A 891 15.17 -46.92 8.70
N ALA A 892 15.59 -47.01 9.96
CA ALA A 892 15.55 -45.92 10.91
C ALA A 892 16.18 -44.61 10.35
N GLY A 893 15.42 -43.56 10.34
CA GLY A 893 15.84 -42.19 9.98
C GLY A 893 16.20 -41.93 8.53
N VAL A 894 16.46 -42.97 7.71
CA VAL A 894 16.88 -42.81 6.31
C VAL A 894 16.27 -43.86 5.40
N GLN A 895 15.50 -43.44 4.44
CA GLN A 895 15.07 -44.23 3.29
C GLN A 895 15.79 -43.77 2.04
N SER A 896 16.38 -44.71 1.30
CA SER A 896 17.00 -44.46 -0.01
C SER A 896 16.17 -45.19 -1.09
N PRO A 897 15.12 -44.53 -1.66
CA PRO A 897 14.21 -45.18 -2.62
C PRO A 897 14.91 -45.72 -3.86
N TRP A 898 15.98 -45.06 -4.25
CA TRP A 898 16.82 -45.53 -5.34
C TRP A 898 18.24 -44.91 -5.26
N ARG A 899 19.19 -45.70 -5.72
CA ARG A 899 20.54 -45.30 -6.07
C ARG A 899 20.84 -45.89 -7.44
N ALA A 900 21.52 -45.17 -8.32
CA ALA A 900 22.00 -45.67 -9.61
C ALA A 900 23.44 -45.26 -9.78
N THR A 901 24.26 -46.19 -10.33
CA THR A 901 25.67 -45.95 -10.57
C THR A 901 26.03 -46.45 -11.96
N VAL A 902 26.81 -45.69 -12.68
CA VAL A 902 27.43 -46.12 -13.93
C VAL A 902 28.91 -45.77 -13.89
N GLY A 903 29.75 -46.72 -14.29
CA GLY A 903 31.17 -46.50 -14.29
C GLY A 903 31.88 -47.27 -15.37
N MET A 904 33.10 -46.87 -15.62
CA MET A 904 33.98 -47.48 -16.59
C MET A 904 35.44 -47.47 -16.14
N SER A 905 36.23 -48.43 -16.64
CA SER A 905 37.64 -48.45 -16.35
C SER A 905 38.43 -48.88 -17.58
N TRP A 906 39.66 -48.36 -17.70
CA TRP A 906 40.57 -48.59 -18.82
C TRP A 906 41.88 -49.15 -18.40
N SER A 907 42.40 -50.05 -19.27
CA SER A 907 43.80 -50.49 -19.26
C SER A 907 44.50 -49.96 -20.54
N PHE A 908 45.78 -49.55 -20.41
CA PHE A 908 46.59 -49.09 -21.51
C PHE A 908 47.68 -50.10 -21.81
#